data_12143514cb7edeef72c4e68483cab91e
#
_entry.id   12143514cb7edeef72c4e68483cab91e
#
_cell.length_a   1.000
_cell.length_b   1.000
_cell.length_c   1.000
_cell.angle_alpha   90.00
_cell.angle_beta   90.00
_cell.angle_gamma   90.00
#
_symmetry.space_group_name_H-M   'P 1'
#
loop_
_entity.id
_entity.type
_entity.pdbx_description
1 polymer ?
#
loop_
_entity_poly.entity_id
_entity_poly.type
_entity_poly.pdbx_seq_one_letter_code
_entity_poly.pdbx_strand_id
1 'polypeptide(L)'
;MAELPTPTQKTVPSDDIRDHVYAGGMLDKVVTSTDFTYTDRLGGVHYTVNGMKAEGDLVVEDTRQNLIPLSRQYMTLEAAQADIANIPAGSTTYYRSPDDDALAIEVINNSGTLEATGRRMPSEQTVIDTITQASLTKKDATNSGIACYDGDGLYPIAVDINDRLLVGYNQGSDSVVGVGLDIDRKLTESGVAFYDESGGLHPVVVGDGDKVLLGYNQGSDSVIGVGLDTKRKLTEAGLSKYYSDSIYPICVDIDGKVILGYDANKDKLIGILDSGSAVYRDSPLPYKMVAAAINYFLTYGQSLSTGHWGLPVLSLSQPYSNITFAGGVHGGSTDHEDYSSFIPLVENTASFEANDGETPCSGAANFATLLANVENGIPTDQHVILSSAPGHGAYRIAQLSKGTPWYNTHFMKHLTSAKLLSSSLGVQAIMWIQGESDSGVFTTMLTREQYLAAFLTLVADINTDAIALTGQTSPVVFLSYQHSSYVTKSGGATQLAMLDAQRQSDLVYVITPTYHLPHHTDNLHLSAVGYKWMGAYFGRAYKQMMHDGIKPRAIHPISAMHAGNIVRVRFSVPVMPLVFDTANLINTKDFGFVVTMNGVAVNINNIYIENGDTVVIEANGTLSGVVMVRYALDNNGTTIVFGASGNLRDSCPDSVIIDGIARTLHYISPHFELTSVSGVI
;
A
#
# COMPACT_ATOMS: atom_id res chain seq x y z
N MET A 1 49.25 -22.40 -33.95
CA MET A 1 49.13 -22.57 -32.48
C MET A 1 49.77 -23.89 -32.12
N ALA A 2 50.51 -23.97 -31.01
CA ALA A 2 51.02 -25.25 -30.53
C ALA A 2 49.80 -26.17 -30.23
N GLU A 3 50.00 -27.48 -30.57
CA GLU A 3 48.96 -28.47 -30.35
C GLU A 3 48.72 -28.63 -28.82
N LEU A 4 47.47 -28.42 -28.36
CA LEU A 4 47.16 -28.57 -26.94
C LEU A 4 47.23 -30.02 -26.50
N PRO A 5 47.75 -30.35 -25.33
CA PRO A 5 47.79 -31.71 -24.84
C PRO A 5 46.36 -32.26 -24.68
N THR A 6 46.20 -33.57 -24.89
CA THR A 6 44.93 -34.25 -24.63
C THR A 6 44.61 -34.16 -23.13
N PRO A 7 43.50 -33.54 -22.73
CA PRO A 7 43.15 -33.38 -21.32
C PRO A 7 42.70 -34.70 -20.69
N THR A 8 42.71 -34.76 -19.36
CA THR A 8 42.19 -35.93 -18.62
C THR A 8 40.70 -35.77 -18.31
N GLN A 9 40.09 -36.82 -17.79
CA GLN A 9 38.68 -36.80 -17.32
C GLN A 9 38.58 -36.55 -15.80
N LYS A 10 39.67 -36.06 -15.16
CA LYS A 10 39.60 -35.70 -13.72
C LYS A 10 38.61 -34.57 -13.45
N THR A 11 37.99 -34.61 -12.30
CA THR A 11 37.06 -33.55 -11.86
C THR A 11 37.77 -32.20 -11.70
N VAL A 12 37.02 -31.12 -11.78
CA VAL A 12 37.50 -29.74 -11.55
C VAL A 12 37.48 -29.41 -10.04
N PRO A 13 38.55 -28.85 -9.46
CA PRO A 13 39.86 -28.57 -10.06
C PRO A 13 40.71 -29.86 -10.26
N SER A 14 41.45 -29.94 -11.36
CA SER A 14 42.36 -31.05 -11.64
C SER A 14 43.78 -30.69 -11.16
N ASP A 15 44.52 -31.68 -10.65
CA ASP A 15 45.94 -31.59 -10.29
C ASP A 15 46.89 -31.99 -11.42
N ASP A 16 46.37 -32.36 -12.60
CA ASP A 16 47.13 -32.79 -13.75
C ASP A 16 47.57 -31.58 -14.58
N ILE A 17 48.88 -31.47 -14.82
CA ILE A 17 49.48 -30.36 -15.59
C ILE A 17 48.91 -30.27 -17.01
N ARG A 18 48.54 -31.40 -17.63
CA ARG A 18 47.92 -31.41 -18.96
C ARG A 18 46.59 -30.67 -18.98
N ASP A 19 45.81 -30.84 -17.94
CA ASP A 19 44.50 -30.14 -17.78
C ASP A 19 44.70 -28.64 -17.59
N HIS A 20 45.73 -28.20 -16.87
CA HIS A 20 46.07 -26.80 -16.71
C HIS A 20 46.53 -26.14 -18.01
N VAL A 21 47.40 -26.85 -18.78
CA VAL A 21 47.87 -26.34 -20.08
C VAL A 21 46.72 -26.29 -21.09
N TYR A 22 45.84 -27.31 -21.09
CA TYR A 22 44.63 -27.33 -21.91
C TYR A 22 43.70 -26.19 -21.54
N ALA A 23 43.45 -25.96 -20.27
CA ALA A 23 42.58 -24.87 -19.79
C ALA A 23 43.13 -23.48 -20.18
N GLY A 24 44.45 -23.27 -20.07
CA GLY A 24 45.10 -22.03 -20.54
C GLY A 24 44.87 -21.76 -22.03
N GLY A 25 45.10 -22.80 -22.86
CA GLY A 25 44.82 -22.70 -24.31
C GLY A 25 43.34 -22.53 -24.65
N MET A 26 42.44 -23.08 -23.83
CA MET A 26 41.00 -22.84 -23.98
C MET A 26 40.64 -21.43 -23.62
N LEU A 27 41.29 -20.82 -22.62
CA LEU A 27 41.07 -19.41 -22.26
C LEU A 27 41.42 -18.47 -23.44
N ASP A 28 42.55 -18.70 -24.10
CA ASP A 28 42.91 -18.01 -25.33
C ASP A 28 41.85 -18.21 -26.42
N LYS A 29 41.35 -19.45 -26.58
CA LYS A 29 40.31 -19.74 -27.56
C LYS A 29 38.99 -19.01 -27.23
N VAL A 30 38.62 -18.90 -25.98
CA VAL A 30 37.42 -18.14 -25.55
C VAL A 30 37.50 -16.67 -26.02
N VAL A 31 38.66 -16.06 -25.89
CA VAL A 31 38.86 -14.61 -26.16
C VAL A 31 39.17 -14.34 -27.64
N THR A 32 39.94 -15.21 -28.30
CA THR A 32 40.52 -14.90 -29.63
C THR A 32 39.85 -15.62 -30.78
N SER A 33 39.04 -16.67 -30.54
CA SER A 33 38.38 -17.45 -31.57
C SER A 33 37.32 -16.65 -32.33
N THR A 34 37.26 -16.88 -33.63
CA THR A 34 36.15 -16.42 -34.49
C THR A 34 34.93 -17.35 -34.45
N ASP A 35 35.07 -18.56 -33.89
CA ASP A 35 33.96 -19.49 -33.67
C ASP A 35 33.03 -18.93 -32.59
N PHE A 36 31.74 -19.24 -32.66
CA PHE A 36 30.76 -18.78 -31.69
C PHE A 36 30.75 -19.58 -30.40
N THR A 37 31.17 -20.85 -30.49
CA THR A 37 31.20 -21.73 -29.32
C THR A 37 32.55 -22.50 -29.26
N TYR A 38 32.84 -23.00 -28.06
CA TYR A 38 33.93 -23.97 -27.85
C TYR A 38 33.44 -25.08 -26.94
N THR A 39 34.13 -26.24 -27.00
CA THR A 39 33.85 -27.37 -26.13
C THR A 39 34.94 -27.46 -25.07
N ASP A 40 34.57 -27.52 -23.81
CA ASP A 40 35.53 -27.71 -22.71
C ASP A 40 36.05 -29.14 -22.65
N ARG A 41 36.97 -29.41 -21.73
CA ARG A 41 37.60 -30.72 -21.59
C ARG A 41 36.66 -31.84 -21.10
N LEU A 42 35.50 -31.49 -20.55
CA LEU A 42 34.49 -32.40 -20.04
C LEU A 42 33.32 -32.59 -21.02
N GLY A 43 33.40 -31.95 -22.20
CA GLY A 43 32.39 -32.03 -23.25
C GLY A 43 31.30 -30.99 -23.18
N GLY A 44 31.39 -30.03 -22.26
CA GLY A 44 30.43 -28.88 -22.15
C GLY A 44 30.66 -27.89 -23.28
N VAL A 45 29.57 -27.43 -23.90
CA VAL A 45 29.62 -26.42 -24.97
C VAL A 45 29.35 -25.06 -24.36
N HIS A 46 30.21 -24.08 -24.62
CA HIS A 46 30.19 -22.74 -24.09
C HIS A 46 30.38 -21.71 -25.19
N TYR A 47 29.88 -20.49 -25.00
CA TYR A 47 30.11 -19.37 -25.93
C TYR A 47 31.55 -18.82 -25.81
N THR A 48 32.13 -18.47 -26.94
CA THR A 48 33.30 -17.58 -27.01
C THR A 48 32.83 -16.11 -26.82
N VAL A 49 33.79 -15.17 -26.65
CA VAL A 49 33.47 -13.74 -26.62
C VAL A 49 32.79 -13.32 -27.93
N ASN A 50 33.20 -13.87 -29.07
CA ASN A 50 32.56 -13.58 -30.36
C ASN A 50 31.13 -14.13 -30.42
N GLY A 51 30.88 -15.33 -29.83
CA GLY A 51 29.55 -15.90 -29.72
C GLY A 51 28.61 -15.08 -28.82
N MET A 52 29.10 -14.66 -27.64
CA MET A 52 28.32 -13.78 -26.74
C MET A 52 27.98 -12.43 -27.38
N LYS A 53 28.93 -11.86 -28.15
CA LYS A 53 28.71 -10.64 -28.91
C LYS A 53 27.64 -10.84 -29.99
N ALA A 54 27.72 -11.90 -30.76
CA ALA A 54 26.74 -12.18 -31.82
C ALA A 54 25.33 -12.40 -31.27
N GLU A 55 25.19 -13.11 -30.14
CA GLU A 55 23.89 -13.29 -29.45
C GLU A 55 23.36 -11.98 -28.92
N GLY A 56 24.24 -11.14 -28.32
CA GLY A 56 23.89 -9.81 -27.85
C GLY A 56 23.43 -8.89 -28.98
N ASP A 57 24.14 -8.89 -30.11
CA ASP A 57 23.79 -8.09 -31.28
C ASP A 57 22.41 -8.51 -31.85
N LEU A 58 22.06 -9.82 -31.83
CA LEU A 58 20.76 -10.32 -32.24
C LEU A 58 19.63 -9.83 -31.30
N VAL A 59 19.82 -9.89 -29.99
CA VAL A 59 18.85 -9.41 -28.99
C VAL A 59 18.63 -7.91 -29.11
N VAL A 60 19.71 -7.15 -29.32
CA VAL A 60 19.62 -5.68 -29.52
C VAL A 60 18.87 -5.36 -30.79
N GLU A 61 19.13 -6.07 -31.90
CA GLU A 61 18.43 -5.85 -33.18
C GLU A 61 16.95 -6.24 -33.09
N ASP A 62 16.61 -7.35 -32.46
CA ASP A 62 15.23 -7.78 -32.23
C ASP A 62 14.48 -6.75 -31.36
N THR A 63 15.13 -6.29 -30.27
CA THR A 63 14.56 -5.24 -29.41
C THR A 63 14.38 -3.93 -30.20
N ARG A 64 15.34 -3.53 -31.03
CA ARG A 64 15.25 -2.34 -31.86
C ARG A 64 14.11 -2.47 -32.86
N GLN A 65 13.95 -3.61 -33.52
CA GLN A 65 12.87 -3.85 -34.48
C GLN A 65 11.48 -3.82 -33.80
N ASN A 66 11.37 -4.29 -32.55
CA ASN A 66 10.12 -4.29 -31.81
C ASN A 66 9.78 -2.89 -31.25
N LEU A 67 10.76 -2.04 -30.95
CA LEU A 67 10.53 -0.70 -30.40
C LEU A 67 10.33 0.39 -31.48
N ILE A 68 10.92 0.25 -32.66
CA ILE A 68 10.80 1.26 -33.74
C ILE A 68 9.34 1.51 -34.15
N PRO A 69 8.47 0.51 -34.31
CA PRO A 69 7.07 0.75 -34.68
C PRO A 69 6.28 1.50 -33.60
N LEU A 70 6.61 1.28 -32.30
CA LEU A 70 5.97 1.94 -31.18
C LEU A 70 6.41 3.39 -30.98
N SER A 71 7.60 3.75 -31.48
CA SER A 71 8.14 5.12 -31.37
C SER A 71 7.74 6.03 -32.53
N ARG A 72 7.19 5.51 -33.61
CA ARG A 72 6.77 6.30 -34.79
C ARG A 72 5.29 6.61 -34.74
N GLN A 73 4.96 7.88 -34.69
CA GLN A 73 3.59 8.38 -34.88
C GLN A 73 3.50 9.07 -36.23
N TYR A 74 2.55 8.66 -37.04
CA TYR A 74 2.30 9.24 -38.34
C TYR A 74 1.13 10.22 -38.26
N MET A 75 1.18 11.28 -39.06
CA MET A 75 0.11 12.27 -39.09
C MET A 75 -1.12 11.78 -39.87
N THR A 76 -0.95 10.85 -40.80
CA THR A 76 -2.04 10.26 -41.59
C THR A 76 -1.75 8.79 -41.89
N LEU A 77 -2.79 8.04 -42.25
CA LEU A 77 -2.66 6.64 -42.70
C LEU A 77 -1.79 6.53 -43.95
N GLU A 78 -1.92 7.47 -44.89
CA GLU A 78 -1.14 7.49 -46.12
C GLU A 78 0.34 7.69 -45.84
N ALA A 79 0.70 8.54 -44.87
CA ALA A 79 2.07 8.71 -44.44
C ALA A 79 2.64 7.43 -43.78
N ALA A 80 1.85 6.75 -42.98
CA ALA A 80 2.22 5.45 -42.43
C ALA A 80 2.39 4.37 -43.51
N GLN A 81 1.47 4.30 -44.48
CA GLN A 81 1.56 3.36 -45.60
C GLN A 81 2.74 3.67 -46.53
N ALA A 82 3.09 4.92 -46.72
CA ALA A 82 4.25 5.30 -47.52
C ALA A 82 5.58 4.87 -46.87
N ASP A 83 5.61 4.76 -45.53
CA ASP A 83 6.78 4.31 -44.76
C ASP A 83 6.72 2.81 -44.42
N ILE A 84 5.90 2.02 -45.11
CA ILE A 84 5.63 0.61 -44.81
C ILE A 84 6.90 -0.27 -44.76
N ALA A 85 7.94 0.10 -45.53
CA ALA A 85 9.20 -0.62 -45.54
C ALA A 85 9.95 -0.56 -44.18
N ASN A 86 9.62 0.42 -43.35
CA ASN A 86 10.17 0.61 -42.01
C ASN A 86 9.24 0.11 -40.90
N ILE A 87 8.12 -0.50 -41.24
CA ILE A 87 7.16 -1.10 -40.31
C ILE A 87 7.22 -2.63 -40.56
N PRO A 88 7.82 -3.41 -39.67
CA PRO A 88 7.97 -4.86 -39.88
C PRO A 88 6.62 -5.56 -40.11
N ALA A 89 6.60 -6.59 -40.95
CA ALA A 89 5.39 -7.38 -41.18
C ALA A 89 4.93 -8.03 -39.87
N GLY A 90 3.62 -7.91 -39.57
CA GLY A 90 3.03 -8.40 -38.34
C GLY A 90 3.14 -7.44 -37.13
N SER A 91 3.84 -6.29 -37.26
CA SER A 91 3.92 -5.30 -36.21
C SER A 91 2.86 -4.21 -36.36
N THR A 92 2.50 -3.56 -35.25
CA THR A 92 1.55 -2.44 -35.20
C THR A 92 2.23 -1.10 -35.17
N THR A 93 1.56 -0.08 -35.66
CA THR A 93 1.95 1.34 -35.55
C THR A 93 0.71 2.21 -35.41
N TYR A 94 0.89 3.52 -35.25
CA TYR A 94 -0.19 4.45 -34.98
C TYR A 94 -0.17 5.64 -35.95
N TYR A 95 -1.37 6.13 -36.33
CA TYR A 95 -1.51 7.41 -37.00
C TYR A 95 -2.58 8.27 -36.29
N ARG A 96 -2.50 9.59 -36.45
CA ARG A 96 -3.45 10.52 -35.84
C ARG A 96 -4.81 10.45 -36.50
N SER A 97 -5.91 10.47 -35.71
CA SER A 97 -7.27 10.48 -36.25
C SER A 97 -7.52 11.75 -37.08
N PRO A 98 -8.07 11.62 -38.29
CA PRO A 98 -8.39 12.78 -39.12
C PRO A 98 -9.50 13.65 -38.51
N ASP A 99 -10.42 13.06 -37.76
CA ASP A 99 -11.63 13.69 -37.25
C ASP A 99 -11.46 14.14 -35.78
N ASP A 100 -10.24 14.03 -35.23
CA ASP A 100 -9.88 14.37 -33.85
C ASP A 100 -10.68 13.59 -32.77
N ASP A 101 -11.38 12.51 -33.15
CA ASP A 101 -12.16 11.64 -32.28
C ASP A 101 -11.27 10.67 -31.46
N ALA A 102 -10.04 10.48 -31.89
CA ALA A 102 -9.01 9.71 -31.21
C ALA A 102 -7.65 10.38 -31.31
N LEU A 103 -6.81 10.24 -30.26
CA LEU A 103 -5.42 10.70 -30.28
C LEU A 103 -4.59 9.89 -31.27
N ALA A 104 -4.85 8.58 -31.37
CA ALA A 104 -4.16 7.69 -32.28
C ALA A 104 -5.04 6.49 -32.65
N ILE A 105 -4.93 6.04 -33.90
CA ILE A 105 -5.57 4.84 -34.43
C ILE A 105 -4.48 3.80 -34.69
N GLU A 106 -4.65 2.60 -34.17
CA GLU A 106 -3.72 1.47 -34.37
C GLU A 106 -3.98 0.75 -35.68
N VAL A 107 -2.91 0.51 -36.42
CA VAL A 107 -2.89 -0.32 -37.63
C VAL A 107 -1.79 -1.36 -37.56
N ILE A 108 -2.00 -2.51 -38.20
CA ILE A 108 -1.04 -3.59 -38.30
C ILE A 108 -0.53 -3.72 -39.74
N ASN A 109 0.76 -3.95 -39.91
CA ASN A 109 1.32 -4.27 -41.24
C ASN A 109 1.02 -5.73 -41.60
N ASN A 110 0.00 -5.95 -42.39
CA ASN A 110 -0.32 -7.25 -42.95
C ASN A 110 0.37 -7.41 -44.30
N SER A 111 1.59 -7.95 -44.31
CA SER A 111 2.37 -8.28 -45.50
C SER A 111 2.50 -7.12 -46.52
N GLY A 112 2.73 -5.89 -46.03
CA GLY A 112 2.95 -4.70 -46.84
C GLY A 112 1.75 -3.79 -46.98
N THR A 113 0.62 -4.11 -46.36
CA THR A 113 -0.58 -3.26 -46.32
C THR A 113 -0.96 -2.98 -44.85
N LEU A 114 -1.25 -1.74 -44.51
CA LEU A 114 -1.71 -1.38 -43.16
C LEU A 114 -3.23 -1.62 -43.06
N GLU A 115 -3.61 -2.47 -42.10
CA GLU A 115 -4.99 -2.79 -41.78
C GLU A 115 -5.36 -2.29 -40.39
N ALA A 116 -6.59 -1.77 -40.21
CA ALA A 116 -7.04 -1.29 -38.89
C ALA A 116 -7.23 -2.46 -37.92
N THR A 117 -6.67 -2.36 -36.71
CA THR A 117 -6.84 -3.35 -35.63
C THR A 117 -8.17 -3.16 -34.89
N GLY A 118 -8.85 -2.03 -35.11
CA GLY A 118 -10.03 -1.61 -34.35
C GLY A 118 -9.71 -0.96 -33.00
N ARG A 119 -8.45 -0.91 -32.61
CA ARG A 119 -8.01 -0.23 -31.38
C ARG A 119 -7.69 1.24 -31.66
N ARG A 120 -8.08 2.10 -30.71
CA ARG A 120 -7.79 3.53 -30.78
C ARG A 120 -7.54 4.08 -29.38
N MET A 121 -6.72 5.13 -29.27
CA MET A 121 -6.58 5.94 -28.05
C MET A 121 -7.63 7.05 -28.13
N PRO A 122 -8.61 7.12 -27.21
CA PRO A 122 -9.64 8.16 -27.25
C PRO A 122 -9.03 9.54 -27.04
N SER A 123 -9.57 10.57 -27.70
CA SER A 123 -9.25 11.97 -27.44
C SER A 123 -9.88 12.43 -26.12
N GLU A 124 -9.38 13.53 -25.54
CA GLU A 124 -10.00 14.15 -24.38
C GLU A 124 -11.49 14.44 -24.63
N GLN A 125 -11.82 14.94 -25.80
CA GLN A 125 -13.21 15.22 -26.18
C GLN A 125 -14.06 13.94 -26.23
N THR A 126 -13.54 12.85 -26.78
CA THR A 126 -14.26 11.56 -26.84
C THR A 126 -14.50 11.01 -25.43
N VAL A 127 -13.54 11.17 -24.53
CA VAL A 127 -13.71 10.78 -23.11
C VAL A 127 -14.77 11.64 -22.43
N ILE A 128 -14.73 12.96 -22.64
CA ILE A 128 -15.74 13.90 -22.13
C ILE A 128 -17.11 13.57 -22.69
N ASP A 129 -17.21 13.34 -23.99
CA ASP A 129 -18.49 13.01 -24.66
C ASP A 129 -19.04 11.68 -24.17
N THR A 130 -18.17 10.68 -23.97
CA THR A 130 -18.56 9.36 -23.43
C THR A 130 -19.05 9.49 -21.99
N ILE A 131 -18.36 10.25 -21.15
CA ILE A 131 -18.78 10.54 -19.77
C ILE A 131 -20.09 11.34 -19.76
N THR A 132 -20.22 12.31 -20.67
CA THR A 132 -21.43 13.13 -20.80
C THR A 132 -22.61 12.34 -21.34
N GLN A 133 -22.38 11.38 -22.25
CA GLN A 133 -23.41 10.45 -22.72
C GLN A 133 -23.76 9.36 -21.72
N ALA A 134 -22.80 8.92 -20.91
CA ALA A 134 -23.03 7.98 -19.81
C ALA A 134 -23.66 8.65 -18.56
N SER A 135 -23.49 9.96 -18.41
CA SER A 135 -24.23 10.74 -17.41
C SER A 135 -25.65 10.93 -17.91
N LEU A 136 -26.64 10.52 -17.08
CA LEU A 136 -28.07 10.73 -17.36
C LEU A 136 -28.32 12.23 -17.66
N THR A 137 -28.66 12.53 -18.90
CA THR A 137 -29.04 13.89 -19.26
C THR A 137 -30.40 14.23 -18.65
N LYS A 138 -30.68 15.50 -18.44
CA LYS A 138 -31.98 16.03 -18.00
C LYS A 138 -33.15 15.42 -18.82
N LYS A 139 -32.91 15.16 -20.11
CA LYS A 139 -33.88 14.60 -21.03
C LYS A 139 -34.10 13.10 -20.83
N ASP A 140 -33.02 12.36 -20.47
CA ASP A 140 -33.08 10.90 -20.24
C ASP A 140 -33.75 10.62 -18.88
N ALA A 141 -33.50 11.42 -17.88
CA ALA A 141 -34.16 11.37 -16.59
C ALA A 141 -35.68 11.64 -16.74
N THR A 142 -36.07 12.58 -17.59
CA THR A 142 -37.49 12.89 -17.84
C THR A 142 -38.17 11.79 -18.62
N ASN A 143 -37.50 11.18 -19.62
CA ASN A 143 -38.07 10.13 -20.47
C ASN A 143 -38.17 8.77 -19.75
N SER A 144 -37.38 8.52 -18.76
CA SER A 144 -37.39 7.29 -17.94
C SER A 144 -38.30 7.35 -16.73
N GLY A 145 -39.06 8.45 -16.54
CA GLY A 145 -39.97 8.63 -15.40
C GLY A 145 -39.27 9.00 -14.10
N ILE A 146 -38.00 9.40 -14.18
CA ILE A 146 -37.23 9.98 -13.08
C ILE A 146 -37.59 11.46 -12.98
N ALA A 147 -37.85 11.99 -11.77
CA ALA A 147 -38.24 13.38 -11.56
C ALA A 147 -37.31 14.38 -12.25
N CYS A 148 -37.90 15.45 -12.81
CA CYS A 148 -37.18 16.45 -13.59
C CYS A 148 -35.99 17.05 -12.82
N TYR A 149 -34.82 17.00 -13.44
CA TYR A 149 -33.72 17.92 -13.14
C TYR A 149 -34.16 19.31 -13.61
N ASP A 150 -34.57 20.18 -12.71
CA ASP A 150 -34.53 21.62 -12.93
C ASP A 150 -33.12 22.13 -12.54
N GLY A 151 -32.78 23.34 -12.87
CA GLY A 151 -31.45 23.89 -12.64
C GLY A 151 -30.98 23.95 -11.17
N ASP A 152 -31.78 23.45 -10.24
CA ASP A 152 -31.67 23.67 -8.80
C ASP A 152 -31.09 22.48 -8.00
N GLY A 153 -30.61 21.44 -8.70
CA GLY A 153 -29.82 20.34 -8.10
C GLY A 153 -30.64 19.30 -7.33
N LEU A 154 -31.03 18.23 -7.99
CA LEU A 154 -31.62 17.03 -7.36
C LEU A 154 -30.55 16.03 -6.99
N TYR A 155 -30.46 15.67 -5.71
CA TYR A 155 -29.51 14.68 -5.18
C TYR A 155 -30.24 13.37 -4.88
N PRO A 156 -29.98 12.26 -5.61
CA PRO A 156 -30.58 10.97 -5.34
C PRO A 156 -30.16 10.40 -4.00
N ILE A 157 -31.11 9.91 -3.21
CA ILE A 157 -30.87 9.23 -1.93
C ILE A 157 -31.08 7.73 -2.10
N ALA A 158 -32.05 7.30 -2.90
CA ALA A 158 -32.29 5.90 -3.21
C ALA A 158 -32.76 5.75 -4.66
N VAL A 159 -32.32 4.71 -5.33
CA VAL A 159 -32.70 4.30 -6.70
C VAL A 159 -33.11 2.83 -6.70
N ASP A 160 -33.96 2.43 -7.65
CA ASP A 160 -34.34 1.04 -7.83
C ASP A 160 -33.30 0.25 -8.65
N ILE A 161 -33.56 -1.04 -8.85
CA ILE A 161 -32.69 -1.94 -9.63
C ILE A 161 -32.49 -1.52 -11.11
N ASN A 162 -33.32 -0.59 -11.60
CA ASN A 162 -33.24 -0.04 -12.95
C ASN A 162 -32.77 1.42 -12.95
N ASP A 163 -32.08 1.84 -11.90
CA ASP A 163 -31.57 3.21 -11.67
C ASP A 163 -32.63 4.30 -11.64
N ARG A 164 -33.88 3.95 -11.30
CA ARG A 164 -34.95 4.94 -11.13
C ARG A 164 -34.85 5.55 -9.74
N LEU A 165 -34.94 6.88 -9.67
CA LEU A 165 -34.95 7.59 -8.40
C LEU A 165 -36.19 7.20 -7.59
N LEU A 166 -35.97 6.58 -6.44
CA LEU A 166 -37.03 6.30 -5.47
C LEU A 166 -37.20 7.45 -4.49
N VAL A 167 -36.11 8.03 -4.04
CA VAL A 167 -36.06 9.19 -3.13
C VAL A 167 -34.85 10.04 -3.47
N GLY A 168 -35.01 11.36 -3.49
CA GLY A 168 -33.94 12.34 -3.69
C GLY A 168 -34.18 13.61 -2.86
N TYR A 169 -33.14 14.43 -2.72
CA TYR A 169 -33.21 15.75 -2.11
C TYR A 169 -33.08 16.80 -3.21
N ASN A 170 -33.99 17.73 -3.24
CA ASN A 170 -33.98 18.89 -4.13
C ASN A 170 -33.47 20.12 -3.39
N GLN A 171 -32.29 20.59 -3.75
CA GLN A 171 -31.60 21.70 -3.09
C GLN A 171 -32.33 23.03 -3.36
N GLY A 172 -32.97 23.22 -4.50
CA GLY A 172 -33.65 24.47 -4.85
C GLY A 172 -34.93 24.67 -4.08
N SER A 173 -35.64 23.59 -3.75
CA SER A 173 -36.85 23.62 -2.94
C SER A 173 -36.62 23.24 -1.47
N ASP A 174 -35.38 22.91 -1.10
CA ASP A 174 -35.00 22.38 0.21
C ASP A 174 -35.92 21.24 0.69
N SER A 175 -36.16 20.29 -0.19
CA SER A 175 -37.15 19.26 0.02
C SER A 175 -36.73 17.87 -0.46
N VAL A 176 -37.27 16.83 0.18
CA VAL A 176 -37.11 15.45 -0.25
C VAL A 176 -38.18 15.12 -1.30
N VAL A 177 -37.75 14.63 -2.45
CA VAL A 177 -38.62 14.23 -3.58
C VAL A 177 -38.44 12.76 -3.90
N GLY A 178 -39.46 12.09 -4.37
CA GLY A 178 -39.39 10.67 -4.73
C GLY A 178 -40.51 10.22 -5.63
N VAL A 179 -40.48 8.97 -6.07
CA VAL A 179 -41.55 8.37 -6.86
C VAL A 179 -42.84 8.38 -6.04
N GLY A 180 -43.81 9.19 -6.46
CA GLY A 180 -45.06 9.42 -5.75
C GLY A 180 -44.99 10.43 -4.59
N LEU A 181 -43.83 11.09 -4.39
CA LEU A 181 -43.65 12.16 -3.41
C LEU A 181 -43.53 13.52 -4.12
N ASP A 182 -44.58 14.27 -4.13
CA ASP A 182 -44.57 15.70 -4.48
C ASP A 182 -45.04 16.47 -3.22
N ILE A 183 -44.21 17.34 -2.70
CA ILE A 183 -44.44 18.00 -1.43
C ILE A 183 -45.64 18.95 -1.48
N ASP A 184 -45.99 19.49 -2.65
CA ASP A 184 -47.16 20.31 -2.88
C ASP A 184 -48.43 19.53 -3.24
N ARG A 185 -48.32 18.21 -3.53
CA ARG A 185 -49.44 17.31 -3.74
C ARG A 185 -49.56 16.33 -2.60
N LYS A 186 -50.66 16.44 -1.88
CA LYS A 186 -51.03 15.49 -0.83
C LYS A 186 -50.94 14.08 -1.33
N LEU A 187 -50.17 13.22 -0.66
CA LEU A 187 -50.01 11.78 -0.88
C LEU A 187 -51.33 10.98 -0.94
N THR A 188 -52.47 11.68 -1.09
CA THR A 188 -53.83 11.12 -1.07
C THR A 188 -54.29 10.45 -2.38
N GLU A 189 -53.66 10.76 -3.52
CA GLU A 189 -54.13 10.18 -4.82
C GLU A 189 -53.49 8.83 -5.16
N SER A 190 -52.39 8.46 -4.50
CA SER A 190 -51.73 7.18 -4.73
C SER A 190 -51.92 6.15 -3.62
N GLY A 191 -52.80 6.42 -2.65
CA GLY A 191 -53.12 5.47 -1.58
C GLY A 191 -52.11 5.40 -0.42
N VAL A 192 -51.23 6.40 -0.26
CA VAL A 192 -50.15 6.38 0.70
C VAL A 192 -50.32 7.49 1.74
N ALA A 193 -50.78 7.13 2.91
CA ALA A 193 -50.81 7.86 4.18
C ALA A 193 -51.79 9.07 4.30
N PHE A 194 -52.58 9.03 5.34
CA PHE A 194 -53.46 10.14 5.76
C PHE A 194 -52.64 11.26 6.40
N TYR A 195 -52.82 12.46 5.90
CA TYR A 195 -52.45 13.69 6.57
C TYR A 195 -53.43 13.95 7.73
N ASP A 196 -52.91 14.04 8.94
CA ASP A 196 -53.59 14.73 10.00
C ASP A 196 -53.14 16.19 10.02
N GLU A 197 -54.04 17.12 9.74
CA GLU A 197 -53.74 18.55 9.69
C GLU A 197 -53.30 19.12 11.06
N SER A 198 -53.36 18.33 12.14
CA SER A 198 -53.06 18.76 13.50
C SER A 198 -51.71 18.32 14.04
N GLY A 199 -50.91 17.51 13.35
CA GLY A 199 -49.70 16.89 13.94
C GLY A 199 -48.51 16.71 13.04
N GLY A 200 -48.59 16.99 11.76
CA GLY A 200 -47.43 16.98 10.82
C GLY A 200 -46.63 15.70 10.77
N LEU A 201 -47.23 14.56 10.37
CA LEU A 201 -46.51 13.32 10.10
C LEU A 201 -46.06 13.29 8.63
N HIS A 202 -44.77 13.23 8.42
CA HIS A 202 -44.15 13.12 7.08
C HIS A 202 -43.65 11.68 6.85
N PRO A 203 -44.31 10.84 6.05
CA PRO A 203 -43.85 9.46 5.77
C PRO A 203 -42.61 9.47 4.87
N VAL A 204 -41.67 8.65 5.20
CA VAL A 204 -40.42 8.44 4.43
C VAL A 204 -40.41 7.09 3.72
N VAL A 205 -40.99 6.04 4.31
CA VAL A 205 -41.14 4.72 3.70
C VAL A 205 -42.51 4.14 4.03
N VAL A 206 -43.16 3.52 3.05
CA VAL A 206 -44.47 2.90 3.19
C VAL A 206 -44.43 1.46 2.69
N GLY A 207 -45.00 0.55 3.45
CA GLY A 207 -45.07 -0.87 3.11
C GLY A 207 -46.43 -1.28 2.52
N ASP A 208 -46.57 -2.57 2.20
CA ASP A 208 -47.80 -3.14 1.69
C ASP A 208 -49.00 -2.88 2.62
N GLY A 209 -50.10 -2.39 2.06
CA GLY A 209 -51.34 -2.08 2.79
C GLY A 209 -51.31 -0.74 3.52
N ASP A 210 -50.66 0.28 2.93
CA ASP A 210 -50.66 1.70 3.33
C ASP A 210 -50.14 2.01 4.75
N LYS A 211 -49.25 1.14 5.24
CA LYS A 211 -48.60 1.33 6.55
C LYS A 211 -47.32 2.14 6.42
N VAL A 212 -47.26 3.28 7.12
CA VAL A 212 -46.01 4.02 7.24
C VAL A 212 -44.97 3.14 7.94
N LEU A 213 -43.94 2.75 7.24
CA LEU A 213 -42.83 2.00 7.81
C LEU A 213 -41.82 2.92 8.48
N LEU A 214 -41.65 4.11 7.93
CA LEU A 214 -40.80 5.17 8.50
C LEU A 214 -41.41 6.55 8.17
N GLY A 215 -41.45 7.46 9.12
CA GLY A 215 -41.92 8.83 8.92
C GLY A 215 -41.28 9.78 9.90
N TYR A 216 -41.39 11.09 9.61
CA TYR A 216 -40.99 12.17 10.53
C TYR A 216 -42.24 12.86 11.08
N ASN A 217 -42.30 13.02 12.38
CA ASN A 217 -43.39 13.75 13.06
C ASN A 217 -42.89 15.13 13.49
N GLN A 218 -43.35 16.16 12.79
CA GLN A 218 -42.97 17.55 13.05
C GLN A 218 -43.45 18.07 14.40
N GLY A 219 -44.60 17.59 14.89
CA GLY A 219 -45.14 18.04 16.15
C GLY A 219 -44.40 17.54 17.38
N SER A 220 -43.71 16.40 17.26
CA SER A 220 -42.87 15.80 18.32
C SER A 220 -41.39 15.88 18.01
N ASP A 221 -41.01 16.46 16.86
CA ASP A 221 -39.64 16.52 16.35
C ASP A 221 -38.95 15.12 16.39
N SER A 222 -39.63 14.12 15.88
CA SER A 222 -39.18 12.73 15.99
C SER A 222 -39.44 11.91 14.75
N VAL A 223 -38.52 10.96 14.45
CA VAL A 223 -38.72 9.94 13.44
C VAL A 223 -39.59 8.83 14.04
N ILE A 224 -40.66 8.47 13.33
CA ILE A 224 -41.57 7.39 13.72
C ILE A 224 -41.65 6.34 12.61
N GLY A 225 -41.88 5.09 12.96
CA GLY A 225 -42.06 4.01 12.02
C GLY A 225 -42.79 2.80 12.60
N VAL A 226 -43.08 1.82 11.79
CA VAL A 226 -43.71 0.59 12.26
C VAL A 226 -42.75 -0.09 13.25
N GLY A 227 -43.13 -0.08 14.52
CA GLY A 227 -42.32 -0.54 15.61
C GLY A 227 -41.30 0.45 16.17
N LEU A 228 -41.31 1.70 15.67
CA LEU A 228 -40.52 2.82 16.20
C LEU A 228 -41.40 3.76 17.03
N ASP A 229 -41.33 3.64 18.33
CA ASP A 229 -41.75 4.65 19.27
C ASP A 229 -40.51 5.27 19.90
N THR A 230 -40.34 6.56 19.81
CA THR A 230 -39.16 7.29 20.34
C THR A 230 -38.93 7.08 21.84
N LYS A 231 -39.90 6.52 22.55
CA LYS A 231 -39.79 6.14 23.96
C LYS A 231 -39.61 4.63 24.17
N ARG A 232 -39.75 3.81 23.13
CA ARG A 232 -39.52 2.34 23.18
C ARG A 232 -38.33 1.98 22.32
N LYS A 233 -37.36 1.36 22.94
CA LYS A 233 -36.20 0.80 22.26
C LYS A 233 -36.66 -0.22 21.22
N LEU A 234 -36.07 -0.23 20.05
CA LEU A 234 -36.31 -1.11 18.90
C LEU A 234 -36.33 -2.63 19.20
N THR A 235 -36.18 -3.03 20.45
CA THR A 235 -36.06 -4.40 20.92
C THR A 235 -37.36 -5.20 20.87
N GLU A 236 -38.54 -4.60 20.86
CA GLU A 236 -39.83 -5.32 20.92
C GLU A 236 -40.38 -5.68 19.53
N ALA A 237 -39.89 -5.08 18.46
CA ALA A 237 -40.38 -5.32 17.10
C ALA A 237 -39.57 -6.37 16.31
N GLY A 238 -38.63 -7.08 16.93
CA GLY A 238 -37.83 -8.09 16.27
C GLY A 238 -36.77 -7.54 15.31
N LEU A 239 -36.50 -6.24 15.32
CA LEU A 239 -35.63 -5.56 14.33
C LEU A 239 -34.25 -5.18 14.89
N SER A 240 -33.82 -5.65 16.03
CA SER A 240 -32.48 -5.27 16.51
C SER A 240 -31.80 -6.29 17.39
N LYS A 241 -30.59 -6.63 17.02
CA LYS A 241 -29.53 -6.91 17.98
C LYS A 241 -28.66 -5.66 18.09
N TYR A 242 -28.62 -5.07 19.28
CA TYR A 242 -27.77 -3.93 19.64
C TYR A 242 -26.30 -4.28 19.41
N TYR A 243 -25.58 -3.40 18.69
CA TYR A 243 -24.11 -3.47 18.63
C TYR A 243 -23.43 -2.62 19.71
N SER A 244 -24.13 -1.66 20.29
CA SER A 244 -23.73 -0.93 21.51
C SER A 244 -24.89 -0.09 22.01
N ASP A 245 -24.85 0.39 23.25
CA ASP A 245 -25.88 1.23 23.87
C ASP A 245 -26.06 2.62 23.20
N SER A 246 -25.32 2.92 22.15
CA SER A 246 -25.27 4.25 21.50
C SER A 246 -25.60 4.24 20.01
N ILE A 247 -25.78 3.09 19.37
CA ILE A 247 -26.09 3.01 17.93
C ILE A 247 -27.58 2.69 17.74
N TYR A 248 -28.27 3.61 17.04
CA TYR A 248 -29.68 3.47 16.68
C TYR A 248 -29.77 3.08 15.19
N PRO A 249 -30.15 1.84 14.86
CA PRO A 249 -30.30 1.41 13.48
C PRO A 249 -31.50 2.14 12.83
N ILE A 250 -31.28 2.68 11.62
CA ILE A 250 -32.31 3.30 10.78
C ILE A 250 -32.77 2.32 9.70
N CYS A 251 -31.83 1.53 9.15
CA CYS A 251 -32.10 0.49 8.17
C CYS A 251 -31.23 -0.75 8.47
N VAL A 252 -31.80 -1.91 8.34
CA VAL A 252 -31.11 -3.21 8.51
C VAL A 252 -31.39 -4.11 7.31
N ASP A 253 -30.46 -5.00 6.99
CA ASP A 253 -30.66 -6.00 5.95
C ASP A 253 -31.59 -7.14 6.40
N ILE A 254 -31.83 -8.10 5.52
CA ILE A 254 -32.71 -9.26 5.79
C ILE A 254 -32.19 -10.12 6.96
N ASP A 255 -30.89 -10.02 7.27
CA ASP A 255 -30.23 -10.76 8.35
C ASP A 255 -30.14 -9.92 9.65
N GLY A 256 -30.77 -8.75 9.68
CA GLY A 256 -30.81 -7.84 10.84
C GLY A 256 -29.52 -7.02 11.05
N LYS A 257 -28.65 -6.91 10.04
CA LYS A 257 -27.43 -6.11 10.07
C LYS A 257 -27.76 -4.63 9.78
N VAL A 258 -27.24 -3.72 10.59
CA VAL A 258 -27.46 -2.28 10.40
C VAL A 258 -26.82 -1.81 9.10
N ILE A 259 -27.65 -1.41 8.13
CA ILE A 259 -27.23 -0.78 6.87
C ILE A 259 -27.02 0.70 7.07
N LEU A 260 -27.90 1.34 7.82
CA LEU A 260 -27.84 2.75 8.18
C LEU A 260 -28.25 2.89 9.65
N GLY A 261 -27.50 3.64 10.43
CA GLY A 261 -27.79 3.89 11.85
C GLY A 261 -27.33 5.28 12.28
N TYR A 262 -27.76 5.69 13.47
CA TYR A 262 -27.32 6.91 14.12
C TYR A 262 -26.51 6.55 15.37
N ASP A 263 -25.29 7.10 15.47
CA ASP A 263 -24.41 6.94 16.63
C ASP A 263 -24.57 8.17 17.53
N ALA A 264 -25.30 8.00 18.63
CA ALA A 264 -25.60 9.09 19.56
C ALA A 264 -24.37 9.61 20.34
N ASN A 265 -23.32 8.79 20.48
CA ASN A 265 -22.09 9.26 21.13
C ASN A 265 -21.26 10.16 20.21
N LYS A 266 -21.42 10.02 18.92
CA LYS A 266 -20.69 10.80 17.91
C LYS A 266 -21.55 11.84 17.23
N ASP A 267 -22.84 11.87 17.57
CA ASP A 267 -23.84 12.76 16.96
C ASP A 267 -23.79 12.72 15.41
N LYS A 268 -23.78 11.50 14.83
CA LYS A 268 -23.72 11.35 13.37
C LYS A 268 -24.39 10.08 12.88
N LEU A 269 -24.83 10.13 11.63
CA LEU A 269 -25.25 8.94 10.89
C LEU A 269 -24.05 8.06 10.60
N ILE A 270 -24.22 6.77 10.85
CA ILE A 270 -23.29 5.70 10.45
C ILE A 270 -24.03 4.77 9.51
N GLY A 271 -23.38 4.32 8.46
CA GLY A 271 -23.95 3.39 7.50
C GLY A 271 -22.94 2.32 7.12
N ILE A 272 -23.43 1.09 6.94
CA ILE A 272 -22.74 0.10 6.13
C ILE A 272 -23.32 0.30 4.73
N LEU A 273 -22.87 1.34 4.06
CA LEU A 273 -23.03 1.44 2.61
C LEU A 273 -22.00 0.54 1.99
N ASP A 274 -22.19 -0.77 2.10
CA ASP A 274 -21.45 -1.71 1.29
C ASP A 274 -22.07 -3.11 1.29
N SER A 275 -22.86 -3.37 0.29
CA SER A 275 -23.12 -4.71 -0.22
C SER A 275 -22.49 -4.87 -1.60
N GLY A 276 -21.26 -4.42 -1.76
CA GLY A 276 -20.52 -4.63 -2.99
C GLY A 276 -19.18 -3.90 -2.92
N SER A 277 -18.11 -4.65 -2.93
CA SER A 277 -16.71 -4.22 -2.99
C SER A 277 -16.39 -3.08 -2.01
N ALA A 278 -15.74 -3.37 -0.92
CA ALA A 278 -15.19 -2.34 -0.05
C ALA A 278 -14.22 -1.48 -0.88
N VAL A 279 -14.72 -0.39 -1.45
CA VAL A 279 -13.84 0.60 -2.07
C VAL A 279 -13.00 1.18 -0.95
N TYR A 280 -11.71 0.92 -1.00
CA TYR A 280 -10.77 1.57 -0.10
C TYR A 280 -10.96 3.08 -0.25
N ARG A 281 -11.27 3.77 0.83
CA ARG A 281 -11.39 5.22 0.83
C ARG A 281 -10.19 5.80 1.55
N ASP A 282 -9.49 6.68 0.86
CA ASP A 282 -8.43 7.45 1.48
C ASP A 282 -8.98 8.23 2.68
N SER A 283 -8.32 8.10 3.80
CA SER A 283 -8.66 8.85 5.01
C SER A 283 -7.79 10.09 5.07
N PRO A 284 -8.35 11.30 5.15
CA PRO A 284 -7.55 12.51 5.30
C PRO A 284 -6.74 12.47 6.60
N LEU A 285 -5.58 13.11 6.59
CA LEU A 285 -4.84 13.36 7.83
C LEU A 285 -5.66 14.28 8.74
N PRO A 286 -5.68 14.03 10.06
CA PRO A 286 -6.38 14.91 11.01
C PRO A 286 -5.62 16.24 11.30
N TYR A 287 -4.47 16.42 10.65
CA TYR A 287 -3.62 17.61 10.73
C TYR A 287 -3.06 17.94 9.34
N LYS A 288 -2.59 19.17 9.18
CA LYS A 288 -1.96 19.61 7.94
C LYS A 288 -0.44 19.45 8.04
N MET A 289 0.15 18.75 7.07
CA MET A 289 1.60 18.78 6.86
C MET A 289 1.98 20.08 6.15
N VAL A 290 3.04 20.73 6.61
CA VAL A 290 3.53 21.99 6.04
C VAL A 290 4.98 21.78 5.60
N ALA A 291 5.22 21.89 4.30
CA ALA A 291 6.57 21.79 3.76
C ALA A 291 7.43 22.98 4.20
N ALA A 292 8.68 22.69 4.52
CA ALA A 292 9.74 23.68 4.76
C ALA A 292 10.67 23.78 3.54
N ALA A 293 11.65 24.69 3.55
CA ALA A 293 12.68 24.69 2.51
C ALA A 293 13.52 23.40 2.53
N ILE A 294 13.78 22.88 3.74
CA ILE A 294 14.41 21.56 3.93
C ILE A 294 13.45 20.70 4.78
N ASN A 295 13.07 19.57 4.25
CA ASN A 295 12.12 18.63 4.86
C ASN A 295 12.88 17.42 5.39
N TYR A 296 12.97 17.29 6.71
CA TYR A 296 13.76 16.23 7.33
C TYR A 296 12.92 14.97 7.47
N PHE A 297 13.36 13.93 6.77
CA PHE A 297 12.80 12.59 6.78
C PHE A 297 13.92 11.60 7.09
N LEU A 298 14.02 11.13 8.32
CA LEU A 298 15.17 10.38 8.84
C LEU A 298 14.79 9.00 9.35
N THR A 299 15.76 8.09 9.42
CA THR A 299 15.59 6.83 10.14
C THR A 299 15.99 7.00 11.60
N TYR A 300 15.32 6.31 12.51
CA TYR A 300 15.75 6.18 13.90
C TYR A 300 15.36 4.80 14.43
N GLY A 301 16.26 4.18 15.15
CA GLY A 301 16.05 2.82 15.65
C GLY A 301 17.36 2.07 15.92
N GLN A 302 17.33 0.77 15.66
CA GLN A 302 18.48 -0.12 15.86
C GLN A 302 19.19 -0.46 14.54
N SER A 303 19.95 -1.55 14.47
CA SER A 303 20.82 -1.92 13.35
C SER A 303 20.15 -1.88 11.96
N LEU A 304 18.85 -2.19 11.86
CA LEU A 304 18.13 -2.07 10.58
C LEU A 304 17.89 -0.61 10.21
N SER A 305 17.93 0.33 11.15
CA SER A 305 17.84 1.76 10.83
C SER A 305 19.15 2.33 10.30
N THR A 306 20.28 1.71 10.64
CA THR A 306 21.62 2.12 10.21
C THR A 306 22.09 1.39 8.94
N GLY A 307 21.31 0.46 8.40
CA GLY A 307 21.69 -0.30 7.21
C GLY A 307 22.75 -1.38 7.48
N HIS A 308 22.76 -1.97 8.68
CA HIS A 308 23.71 -3.02 9.02
C HIS A 308 23.61 -4.21 8.09
N TRP A 309 24.76 -4.65 7.53
CA TRP A 309 24.86 -5.63 6.41
C TRP A 309 24.24 -5.16 5.08
N GLY A 310 23.94 -3.89 4.93
CA GLY A 310 23.49 -3.30 3.67
C GLY A 310 24.59 -3.15 2.62
N LEU A 311 25.36 -4.16 2.40
CA LEU A 311 26.53 -4.16 1.51
C LEU A 311 26.34 -5.09 0.29
N PRO A 312 26.91 -4.75 -0.90
CA PRO A 312 27.51 -3.44 -1.22
C PRO A 312 26.47 -2.32 -1.26
N VAL A 313 26.92 -1.09 -1.01
CA VAL A 313 26.07 0.11 -1.13
C VAL A 313 25.58 0.28 -2.56
N LEU A 314 24.32 0.55 -2.76
CA LEU A 314 23.65 0.69 -4.06
C LEU A 314 23.42 2.14 -4.49
N SER A 315 23.15 3.03 -3.53
CA SER A 315 22.78 4.42 -3.78
C SER A 315 23.99 5.34 -3.82
N LEU A 316 24.84 5.17 -4.84
CA LEU A 316 26.11 5.88 -5.03
C LEU A 316 25.96 7.24 -5.74
N SER A 317 24.77 7.56 -6.23
CA SER A 317 24.47 8.82 -6.91
C SER A 317 23.11 9.34 -6.52
N GLN A 318 22.96 10.67 -6.53
CA GLN A 318 21.69 11.34 -6.23
C GLN A 318 21.03 11.81 -7.54
N PRO A 319 19.89 11.23 -7.92
CA PRO A 319 19.19 11.60 -9.17
C PRO A 319 18.34 12.88 -9.05
N TYR A 320 18.13 13.38 -7.84
CA TYR A 320 17.28 14.55 -7.55
C TYR A 320 18.04 15.58 -6.70
N SER A 321 17.30 16.41 -5.93
CA SER A 321 17.89 17.43 -5.04
C SER A 321 17.92 17.04 -3.57
N ASN A 322 17.74 15.75 -3.26
CA ASN A 322 17.78 15.27 -1.86
C ASN A 322 19.18 15.32 -1.28
N ILE A 323 19.30 15.59 0.01
CA ILE A 323 20.56 15.90 0.69
C ILE A 323 20.76 15.07 1.96
N THR A 324 22.02 15.01 2.40
CA THR A 324 22.45 14.49 3.70
C THR A 324 23.59 15.36 4.24
N PHE A 325 24.16 15.00 5.40
CA PHE A 325 25.30 15.70 5.99
C PHE A 325 26.62 15.40 5.25
N ALA A 326 27.61 16.26 5.39
CA ALA A 326 28.94 16.08 4.79
C ALA A 326 29.60 14.76 5.23
N GLY A 327 29.36 14.30 6.46
CA GLY A 327 29.78 12.99 6.95
C GLY A 327 28.94 11.81 6.44
N GLY A 328 27.98 12.04 5.54
CA GLY A 328 27.05 11.01 5.06
C GLY A 328 25.81 10.84 5.92
N VAL A 329 25.02 9.79 5.63
CA VAL A 329 23.73 9.54 6.30
C VAL A 329 23.85 9.29 7.81
N HIS A 330 24.97 8.75 8.28
CA HIS A 330 25.24 8.53 9.70
C HIS A 330 25.87 9.75 10.40
N GLY A 331 26.16 10.82 9.65
CA GLY A 331 26.89 11.98 10.16
C GLY A 331 28.40 11.76 10.28
N GLY A 332 28.91 10.61 9.89
CA GLY A 332 30.32 10.22 9.95
C GLY A 332 30.56 8.89 10.66
N SER A 333 31.77 8.74 11.21
CA SER A 333 32.20 7.56 11.97
C SER A 333 32.70 7.99 13.36
N THR A 334 33.05 7.00 14.21
CA THR A 334 33.61 7.25 15.54
C THR A 334 34.82 8.18 15.57
N ASP A 335 35.63 8.16 14.51
CA ASP A 335 36.87 8.93 14.42
C ASP A 335 36.66 10.29 13.72
N HIS A 336 35.59 10.46 12.97
CA HIS A 336 35.33 11.67 12.22
C HIS A 336 33.83 11.88 11.93
N GLU A 337 33.26 12.82 12.66
CA GLU A 337 31.90 13.33 12.40
C GLU A 337 31.97 14.64 11.61
N ASP A 338 31.11 14.81 10.61
CA ASP A 338 31.03 16.04 9.84
C ASP A 338 29.58 16.46 9.55
N TYR A 339 29.15 17.47 10.30
CA TYR A 339 27.86 18.13 10.14
C TYR A 339 28.02 19.57 9.60
N SER A 340 29.16 19.91 8.97
CA SER A 340 29.50 21.29 8.57
C SER A 340 28.69 21.81 7.39
N SER A 341 28.14 20.91 6.56
CA SER A 341 27.36 21.27 5.36
C SER A 341 26.43 20.14 4.95
N PHE A 342 25.53 20.43 4.01
CA PHE A 342 24.78 19.42 3.29
C PHE A 342 25.49 19.04 1.99
N ILE A 343 25.39 17.76 1.63
CA ILE A 343 25.84 17.19 0.36
C ILE A 343 24.70 16.42 -0.31
N PRO A 344 24.79 16.08 -1.60
CA PRO A 344 23.81 15.18 -2.23
C PRO A 344 23.65 13.88 -1.46
N LEU A 345 22.40 13.44 -1.25
CA LEU A 345 22.08 12.22 -0.52
C LEU A 345 22.60 10.99 -1.28
N VAL A 346 23.67 10.43 -0.79
CA VAL A 346 24.21 9.13 -1.21
C VAL A 346 24.51 8.30 0.01
N GLU A 347 24.43 6.99 -0.14
CA GLU A 347 24.78 6.05 0.91
C GLU A 347 26.29 5.80 0.92
N ASN A 348 26.84 5.52 2.09
CA ASN A 348 28.24 5.18 2.27
C ASN A 348 28.42 4.22 3.46
N THR A 349 29.67 3.84 3.71
CA THR A 349 30.04 2.94 4.82
C THR A 349 30.65 3.67 6.01
N ALA A 350 30.67 5.01 5.99
CA ALA A 350 31.15 5.81 7.12
C ALA A 350 30.08 5.83 8.21
N SER A 351 30.24 4.99 9.21
CA SER A 351 29.30 4.81 10.31
C SER A 351 30.03 4.59 11.64
N PHE A 352 29.29 4.67 12.74
CA PHE A 352 29.77 4.33 14.10
C PHE A 352 29.94 2.83 14.28
N GLU A 353 29.38 2.02 13.40
CA GLU A 353 29.45 0.57 13.46
C GLU A 353 30.05 -0.01 12.17
N ALA A 354 30.78 -1.11 12.32
CA ALA A 354 31.28 -1.83 11.17
C ALA A 354 30.13 -2.53 10.41
N ASN A 355 30.30 -2.67 9.11
CA ASN A 355 29.37 -3.34 8.18
C ASN A 355 28.04 -2.61 7.94
N ASP A 356 27.90 -1.34 8.34
CA ASP A 356 26.81 -0.51 7.88
C ASP A 356 27.02 -0.11 6.41
N GLY A 357 25.93 0.03 5.69
CA GLY A 357 25.96 0.31 4.25
C GLY A 357 24.69 1.02 3.77
N GLU A 358 24.00 0.42 2.79
CA GLU A 358 22.72 0.95 2.29
C GLU A 358 21.71 1.05 3.42
N THR A 359 21.20 2.27 3.66
CA THR A 359 20.11 2.53 4.61
C THR A 359 18.77 2.70 3.87
N PRO A 360 17.64 2.77 4.57
CA PRO A 360 16.39 3.17 3.95
C PRO A 360 16.33 4.62 3.43
N CYS A 361 17.27 5.48 3.84
CA CYS A 361 17.23 6.93 3.58
C CYS A 361 17.12 7.28 2.09
N SER A 362 18.06 6.79 1.27
CA SER A 362 18.07 7.08 -0.17
C SER A 362 16.86 6.46 -0.88
N GLY A 363 16.48 5.23 -0.53
CA GLY A 363 15.29 4.57 -1.06
C GLY A 363 14.02 5.38 -0.78
N ALA A 364 13.87 5.88 0.44
CA ALA A 364 12.70 6.63 0.88
C ALA A 364 12.64 8.03 0.25
N ALA A 365 13.70 8.82 0.37
CA ALA A 365 13.72 10.19 -0.14
C ALA A 365 13.56 10.23 -1.67
N ASN A 366 14.29 9.38 -2.39
CA ASN A 366 14.26 9.38 -3.86
C ASN A 366 12.93 8.87 -4.41
N PHE A 367 12.32 7.86 -3.78
CA PHE A 367 11.03 7.36 -4.23
C PHE A 367 9.89 8.35 -3.90
N ALA A 368 9.94 9.03 -2.75
CA ALA A 368 9.00 10.10 -2.41
C ALA A 368 9.07 11.24 -3.44
N THR A 369 10.29 11.69 -3.80
CA THR A 369 10.50 12.74 -4.81
C THR A 369 10.00 12.29 -6.18
N LEU A 370 10.28 11.06 -6.60
CA LEU A 370 9.79 10.50 -7.86
C LEU A 370 8.26 10.53 -7.94
N LEU A 371 7.59 10.00 -6.91
CA LEU A 371 6.12 9.95 -6.88
C LEU A 371 5.50 11.35 -6.82
N ALA A 372 6.05 12.26 -6.03
CA ALA A 372 5.59 13.65 -5.97
C ALA A 372 5.72 14.35 -7.33
N ASN A 373 6.79 14.08 -8.07
CA ASN A 373 6.98 14.61 -9.40
C ASN A 373 5.97 14.02 -10.40
N VAL A 374 5.85 12.67 -10.44
CA VAL A 374 5.03 11.98 -11.44
C VAL A 374 3.52 12.14 -11.17
N GLU A 375 3.10 12.05 -9.92
CA GLU A 375 1.67 12.03 -9.57
C GLU A 375 1.12 13.41 -9.18
N ASN A 376 1.95 14.30 -8.61
CA ASN A 376 1.51 15.64 -8.17
C ASN A 376 2.11 16.77 -9.00
N GLY A 377 2.98 16.48 -9.99
CA GLY A 377 3.63 17.49 -10.82
C GLY A 377 4.61 18.41 -10.07
N ILE A 378 5.11 17.99 -8.91
CA ILE A 378 6.04 18.79 -8.10
C ILE A 378 7.45 18.65 -8.69
N PRO A 379 8.10 19.73 -9.10
CA PRO A 379 9.48 19.69 -9.56
C PRO A 379 10.41 19.08 -8.51
N THR A 380 11.38 18.29 -8.95
CA THR A 380 12.25 17.48 -8.07
C THR A 380 13.16 18.30 -7.15
N ASP A 381 13.28 19.62 -7.39
CA ASP A 381 14.04 20.59 -6.59
C ASP A 381 13.18 21.47 -5.66
N GLN A 382 11.85 21.35 -5.74
CA GLN A 382 10.94 22.17 -4.92
C GLN A 382 10.60 21.57 -3.56
N HIS A 383 10.80 20.27 -3.39
CA HIS A 383 10.60 19.61 -2.10
C HIS A 383 11.86 18.84 -1.73
N VAL A 384 12.87 19.57 -1.25
CA VAL A 384 14.16 18.98 -0.87
C VAL A 384 14.01 18.19 0.42
N ILE A 385 14.37 16.91 0.37
CA ILE A 385 14.38 16.03 1.51
C ILE A 385 15.81 15.89 2.05
N LEU A 386 16.00 16.26 3.32
CA LEU A 386 17.17 15.86 4.09
C LEU A 386 16.90 14.49 4.69
N SER A 387 17.83 13.55 4.53
CA SER A 387 17.71 12.24 5.18
C SER A 387 18.99 11.81 5.85
N SER A 388 18.86 11.18 7.02
CA SER A 388 20.00 10.64 7.80
C SER A 388 19.55 9.50 8.69
N ALA A 389 20.52 8.78 9.28
CA ALA A 389 20.33 7.54 10.02
C ALA A 389 21.02 7.58 11.41
N PRO A 390 20.54 8.39 12.38
CA PRO A 390 21.11 8.48 13.73
C PRO A 390 20.74 7.31 14.66
N GLY A 391 20.49 6.11 14.14
CA GLY A 391 20.22 4.91 14.92
C GLY A 391 21.48 4.33 15.59
N HIS A 392 21.31 3.22 16.33
CA HIS A 392 22.43 2.47 16.94
C HIS A 392 22.10 0.99 17.00
N GLY A 393 23.01 0.16 16.52
CA GLY A 393 22.89 -1.29 16.54
C GLY A 393 22.65 -1.86 17.93
N ALA A 394 21.83 -2.89 17.98
CA ALA A 394 21.47 -3.61 19.20
C ALA A 394 20.80 -2.78 20.31
N TYR A 395 20.51 -1.49 20.10
CA TYR A 395 19.85 -0.69 21.14
C TYR A 395 18.38 -1.05 21.30
N ARG A 396 17.97 -1.13 22.54
CA ARG A 396 16.56 -1.25 22.95
C ARG A 396 15.91 0.12 22.93
N ILE A 397 14.58 0.15 22.87
CA ILE A 397 13.83 1.41 22.91
C ILE A 397 14.21 2.29 24.11
N ALA A 398 14.45 1.68 25.29
CA ALA A 398 14.87 2.40 26.48
C ALA A 398 16.23 3.12 26.34
N GLN A 399 17.13 2.66 25.44
CA GLN A 399 18.43 3.28 25.19
C GLN A 399 18.35 4.38 24.11
N LEU A 400 17.28 4.37 23.33
CA LEU A 400 16.96 5.34 22.28
C LEU A 400 16.03 6.46 22.76
N SER A 401 15.50 6.36 23.99
CA SER A 401 14.53 7.30 24.55
C SER A 401 15.18 8.57 25.08
N LYS A 402 14.39 9.64 25.17
CA LYS A 402 14.80 10.94 25.71
C LYS A 402 15.46 10.79 27.09
N GLY A 403 16.51 11.57 27.30
CA GLY A 403 17.32 11.54 28.55
C GLY A 403 18.47 10.55 28.51
N THR A 404 18.55 9.66 27.54
CA THR A 404 19.70 8.77 27.36
C THR A 404 20.86 9.47 26.67
N PRO A 405 22.10 8.98 26.83
CA PRO A 405 23.26 9.56 26.15
C PRO A 405 23.07 9.61 24.64
N TRP A 406 22.60 8.52 24.01
CA TRP A 406 22.46 8.45 22.57
C TRP A 406 21.43 9.44 22.02
N TYR A 407 20.26 9.52 22.66
CA TYR A 407 19.24 10.51 22.29
C TYR A 407 19.78 11.95 22.39
N ASN A 408 20.39 12.28 23.54
CA ASN A 408 20.79 13.64 23.81
C ASN A 408 22.02 14.10 23.01
N THR A 409 22.97 13.20 22.74
CA THR A 409 24.28 13.56 22.16
C THR A 409 24.40 13.16 20.68
N HIS A 410 23.57 12.24 20.19
CA HIS A 410 23.64 11.79 18.79
C HIS A 410 22.36 12.10 18.01
N PHE A 411 21.21 11.57 18.41
CA PHE A 411 19.95 11.89 17.73
C PHE A 411 19.69 13.40 17.68
N MET A 412 19.76 14.09 18.81
CA MET A 412 19.56 15.54 18.88
C MET A 412 20.66 16.33 18.16
N LYS A 413 21.88 15.79 18.01
CA LYS A 413 22.93 16.42 17.21
C LYS A 413 22.58 16.50 15.74
N HIS A 414 22.01 15.44 15.17
CA HIS A 414 21.51 15.46 13.80
C HIS A 414 20.45 16.55 13.61
N LEU A 415 19.46 16.66 14.50
CA LEU A 415 18.42 17.67 14.43
C LEU A 415 18.95 19.09 14.58
N THR A 416 19.79 19.32 15.59
CA THR A 416 20.34 20.65 15.87
C THR A 416 21.30 21.11 14.79
N SER A 417 22.14 20.23 14.26
CA SER A 417 23.05 20.55 13.14
C SER A 417 22.26 20.89 11.87
N ALA A 418 21.21 20.12 11.56
CA ALA A 418 20.33 20.44 10.44
C ALA A 418 19.68 21.84 10.58
N LYS A 419 19.23 22.19 11.80
CA LYS A 419 18.63 23.50 12.09
C LYS A 419 19.65 24.64 11.99
N LEU A 420 20.90 24.39 12.37
CA LEU A 420 21.98 25.38 12.22
C LEU A 420 22.33 25.64 10.73
N LEU A 421 22.29 24.61 9.90
CA LEU A 421 22.55 24.71 8.47
C LEU A 421 21.37 25.30 7.69
N SER A 422 20.14 25.17 8.17
CA SER A 422 18.94 25.73 7.53
C SER A 422 17.97 26.28 8.57
N SER A 423 17.77 27.60 8.55
CA SER A 423 16.75 28.25 9.39
C SER A 423 15.32 27.78 9.05
N SER A 424 15.07 27.41 7.79
CA SER A 424 13.79 26.86 7.33
C SER A 424 13.87 25.34 7.23
N LEU A 425 14.02 24.68 8.39
CA LEU A 425 13.98 23.24 8.57
C LEU A 425 12.63 22.84 9.16
N GLY A 426 12.01 21.80 8.63
CA GLY A 426 10.88 21.09 9.22
C GLY A 426 11.18 19.60 9.35
N VAL A 427 11.06 19.05 10.55
CA VAL A 427 11.14 17.58 10.80
C VAL A 427 9.77 17.00 10.47
N GLN A 428 9.64 16.32 9.34
CA GLN A 428 8.36 15.89 8.83
C GLN A 428 7.97 14.49 9.31
N ALA A 429 8.92 13.55 9.21
CA ALA A 429 8.65 12.18 9.61
C ALA A 429 9.92 11.43 10.05
N ILE A 430 9.71 10.40 10.86
CA ILE A 430 10.72 9.44 11.30
C ILE A 430 10.33 8.05 10.80
N MET A 431 11.23 7.40 10.10
CA MET A 431 11.17 5.97 9.85
C MET A 431 11.62 5.24 11.11
N TRP A 432 10.67 4.79 11.93
CA TRP A 432 10.94 4.07 13.16
C TRP A 432 11.24 2.60 12.88
N ILE A 433 12.49 2.21 13.05
CA ILE A 433 13.01 0.89 12.69
C ILE A 433 13.67 0.26 13.90
N GLN A 434 12.85 -0.31 14.79
CA GLN A 434 13.29 -0.89 16.07
C GLN A 434 12.27 -1.92 16.55
N GLY A 435 12.70 -2.90 17.32
CA GLY A 435 11.82 -3.88 17.99
C GLY A 435 12.48 -5.21 18.26
N GLU A 436 13.44 -5.65 17.45
CA GLU A 436 14.13 -6.93 17.58
C GLU A 436 14.86 -7.04 18.91
N SER A 437 15.54 -5.96 19.32
CA SER A 437 16.28 -5.90 20.59
C SER A 437 15.36 -6.05 21.81
N ASP A 438 14.10 -5.66 21.67
CA ASP A 438 13.09 -5.79 22.73
C ASP A 438 12.25 -7.07 22.60
N SER A 439 12.38 -7.82 21.48
CA SER A 439 11.64 -9.05 21.18
C SER A 439 12.38 -10.34 21.48
N GLY A 440 13.60 -10.27 22.03
CA GLY A 440 14.30 -11.47 22.45
C GLY A 440 15.68 -11.68 21.86
N VAL A 441 16.30 -10.69 21.22
CA VAL A 441 17.75 -10.66 20.98
C VAL A 441 18.46 -10.81 22.32
N PHE A 442 17.99 -10.09 23.32
CA PHE A 442 18.45 -10.21 24.71
C PHE A 442 17.52 -11.09 25.56
N THR A 443 17.96 -11.47 26.74
CA THR A 443 17.23 -12.36 27.65
C THR A 443 15.94 -11.75 28.20
N THR A 444 15.89 -10.43 28.37
CA THR A 444 14.70 -9.72 28.86
C THR A 444 13.93 -9.11 27.69
N MET A 445 12.72 -9.56 27.48
CA MET A 445 11.80 -9.04 26.47
C MET A 445 10.82 -8.05 27.10
N LEU A 446 10.37 -7.06 26.34
CA LEU A 446 9.24 -6.21 26.75
C LEU A 446 7.93 -6.90 26.44
N THR A 447 6.91 -6.71 27.30
CA THR A 447 5.55 -7.06 26.96
C THR A 447 4.98 -6.10 25.91
N ARG A 448 3.86 -6.46 25.30
CA ARG A 448 3.14 -5.61 24.35
C ARG A 448 2.81 -4.24 24.94
N GLU A 449 2.31 -4.21 26.18
CA GLU A 449 1.94 -2.99 26.90
C GLU A 449 3.18 -2.12 27.26
N GLN A 450 4.27 -2.76 27.66
CA GLN A 450 5.51 -2.06 28.01
C GLN A 450 6.13 -1.39 26.78
N TYR A 451 6.19 -2.11 25.65
CA TYR A 451 6.73 -1.54 24.42
C TYR A 451 5.81 -0.44 23.87
N LEU A 452 4.50 -0.63 23.90
CA LEU A 452 3.51 0.37 23.49
C LEU A 452 3.68 1.68 24.29
N ALA A 453 3.74 1.58 25.60
CA ALA A 453 3.91 2.76 26.48
C ALA A 453 5.23 3.49 26.20
N ALA A 454 6.34 2.76 26.06
CA ALA A 454 7.63 3.33 25.75
C ALA A 454 7.64 4.01 24.36
N PHE A 455 7.02 3.39 23.37
CA PHE A 455 6.96 3.93 22.02
C PHE A 455 6.11 5.21 21.94
N LEU A 456 4.92 5.22 22.53
CA LEU A 456 4.08 6.43 22.56
C LEU A 456 4.74 7.58 23.33
N THR A 457 5.50 7.27 24.41
CA THR A 457 6.30 8.27 25.12
C THR A 457 7.39 8.86 24.22
N LEU A 458 8.13 8.01 23.49
CA LEU A 458 9.16 8.46 22.54
C LEU A 458 8.58 9.34 21.43
N VAL A 459 7.40 8.97 20.89
CA VAL A 459 6.69 9.78 19.88
C VAL A 459 6.38 11.18 20.43
N ALA A 460 5.88 11.27 21.64
CA ALA A 460 5.57 12.56 22.30
C ALA A 460 6.81 13.40 22.59
N ASP A 461 7.88 12.76 23.08
CA ASP A 461 9.14 13.41 23.38
C ASP A 461 9.80 14.01 22.15
N ILE A 462 9.88 13.24 21.06
CA ILE A 462 10.49 13.70 19.80
C ILE A 462 9.64 14.82 19.18
N ASN A 463 8.31 14.72 19.21
CA ASN A 463 7.44 15.80 18.76
C ASN A 463 7.72 17.09 19.56
N THR A 464 7.80 16.99 20.88
CA THR A 464 8.09 18.14 21.74
C THR A 464 9.43 18.79 21.39
N ASP A 465 10.49 17.99 21.27
CA ASP A 465 11.83 18.50 21.02
C ASP A 465 12.00 19.06 19.59
N ALA A 466 11.46 18.37 18.58
CA ALA A 466 11.54 18.81 17.20
C ALA A 466 10.75 20.11 16.96
N ILE A 467 9.52 20.21 17.50
CA ILE A 467 8.71 21.44 17.41
C ILE A 467 9.37 22.60 18.15
N ALA A 468 9.91 22.37 19.35
CA ALA A 468 10.64 23.39 20.09
C ALA A 468 11.88 23.89 19.33
N LEU A 469 12.60 22.97 18.64
CA LEU A 469 13.80 23.30 17.88
C LEU A 469 13.49 24.07 16.59
N THR A 470 12.48 23.63 15.84
CA THR A 470 12.19 24.13 14.50
C THR A 470 11.20 25.30 14.49
N GLY A 471 10.28 25.35 15.43
CA GLY A 471 9.13 26.25 15.44
C GLY A 471 8.02 25.85 14.44
N GLN A 472 8.07 24.62 13.91
CA GLN A 472 7.07 24.12 12.96
C GLN A 472 5.70 23.94 13.64
N THR A 473 4.63 24.04 12.83
CA THR A 473 3.25 23.79 13.29
C THR A 473 2.77 22.38 12.98
N SER A 474 3.40 21.72 12.00
CA SER A 474 3.10 20.32 11.67
C SER A 474 3.67 19.39 12.75
N PRO A 475 3.00 18.29 13.09
CA PRO A 475 3.59 17.27 13.93
C PRO A 475 4.69 16.49 13.20
N VAL A 476 5.51 15.78 13.95
CA VAL A 476 6.45 14.77 13.44
C VAL A 476 5.74 13.43 13.42
N VAL A 477 5.66 12.82 12.24
CA VAL A 477 4.95 11.56 12.05
C VAL A 477 5.91 10.38 12.12
N PHE A 478 5.49 9.30 12.75
CA PHE A 478 6.26 8.06 12.83
C PHE A 478 5.72 7.05 11.81
N LEU A 479 6.53 6.76 10.81
CA LEU A 479 6.31 5.69 9.87
C LEU A 479 7.05 4.46 10.38
N SER A 480 6.33 3.48 10.91
CA SER A 480 6.92 2.29 11.53
C SER A 480 6.88 1.10 10.56
N TYR A 481 7.89 0.26 10.62
CA TYR A 481 7.80 -1.08 10.07
C TYR A 481 7.26 -2.06 11.13
N GLN A 482 7.02 -3.30 10.74
CA GLN A 482 6.97 -4.43 11.68
C GLN A 482 8.10 -5.39 11.32
N HIS A 483 9.07 -5.56 12.21
CA HIS A 483 10.11 -6.55 12.02
C HIS A 483 9.52 -7.97 12.07
N SER A 484 10.08 -8.88 11.27
CA SER A 484 9.60 -10.26 11.17
C SER A 484 10.52 -11.29 11.83
N SER A 485 11.63 -10.83 12.38
CA SER A 485 12.53 -11.62 13.24
C SER A 485 12.10 -11.58 14.71
N TYR A 486 12.46 -12.60 15.47
CA TYR A 486 12.11 -12.79 16.88
C TYR A 486 10.62 -12.76 17.23
N VAL A 487 9.75 -12.83 16.22
CA VAL A 487 8.29 -12.83 16.37
C VAL A 487 7.83 -14.02 17.21
N THR A 488 8.26 -15.25 16.86
CA THR A 488 7.84 -16.46 17.57
C THR A 488 8.41 -16.54 18.98
N LYS A 489 9.56 -15.89 19.24
CA LYS A 489 10.16 -15.86 20.57
C LYS A 489 9.41 -14.92 21.52
N SER A 490 8.94 -13.79 21.02
CA SER A 490 8.18 -12.78 21.79
C SER A 490 6.66 -13.00 21.75
N GLY A 491 6.18 -13.95 20.95
CA GLY A 491 4.76 -14.10 20.65
C GLY A 491 4.15 -12.93 19.87
N GLY A 492 5.01 -12.12 19.22
CA GLY A 492 4.59 -10.95 18.47
C GLY A 492 4.36 -9.69 19.31
N ALA A 493 4.88 -9.62 20.52
CA ALA A 493 4.60 -8.53 21.47
C ALA A 493 4.86 -7.13 20.89
N THR A 494 6.04 -6.89 20.31
CA THR A 494 6.40 -5.58 19.75
C THR A 494 5.65 -5.28 18.45
N GLN A 495 5.42 -6.26 17.60
CA GLN A 495 4.66 -6.12 16.37
C GLN A 495 3.20 -5.70 16.66
N LEU A 496 2.58 -6.36 17.63
CA LEU A 496 1.22 -6.03 18.06
C LEU A 496 1.17 -4.66 18.74
N ALA A 497 2.19 -4.31 19.53
CA ALA A 497 2.30 -2.98 20.14
C ALA A 497 2.39 -1.86 19.08
N MET A 498 3.06 -2.08 17.96
CA MET A 498 3.12 -1.10 16.85
C MET A 498 1.73 -0.86 16.22
N LEU A 499 0.93 -1.93 16.03
CA LEU A 499 -0.46 -1.78 15.59
C LEU A 499 -1.34 -1.08 16.62
N ASP A 500 -1.12 -1.35 17.90
CA ASP A 500 -1.85 -0.65 18.97
C ASP A 500 -1.47 0.84 19.04
N ALA A 501 -0.19 1.17 18.82
CA ALA A 501 0.25 2.55 18.74
C ALA A 501 -0.43 3.30 17.59
N GLN A 502 -0.56 2.67 16.42
CA GLN A 502 -1.33 3.23 15.29
C GLN A 502 -2.80 3.44 15.61
N ARG A 503 -3.42 2.56 16.41
CA ARG A 503 -4.83 2.70 16.83
C ARG A 503 -5.01 3.82 17.87
N GLN A 504 -4.00 4.10 18.68
CA GLN A 504 -4.05 5.06 19.78
C GLN A 504 -3.49 6.45 19.42
N SER A 505 -2.75 6.57 18.32
CA SER A 505 -2.11 7.81 17.92
C SER A 505 -2.25 8.05 16.41
N ASP A 506 -2.75 9.20 16.05
CA ASP A 506 -2.77 9.66 14.65
C ASP A 506 -1.37 10.04 14.12
N LEU A 507 -0.33 9.94 14.94
CA LEU A 507 1.07 10.20 14.56
C LEU A 507 1.86 8.94 14.23
N VAL A 508 1.28 7.75 14.33
CA VAL A 508 1.96 6.47 14.10
C VAL A 508 1.25 5.70 13.00
N TYR A 509 2.01 5.28 11.99
CA TYR A 509 1.51 4.45 10.89
C TYR A 509 2.44 3.26 10.66
N VAL A 510 1.88 2.04 10.67
CA VAL A 510 2.59 0.82 10.29
C VAL A 510 2.55 0.68 8.78
N ILE A 511 3.71 0.71 8.13
CA ILE A 511 3.83 0.82 6.68
C ILE A 511 4.00 -0.54 6.01
N THR A 512 4.84 -1.41 6.56
CA THR A 512 5.11 -2.73 5.99
C THR A 512 5.76 -3.65 7.02
N PRO A 513 5.47 -4.98 6.99
CA PRO A 513 6.32 -5.97 7.63
C PRO A 513 7.60 -6.20 6.83
N THR A 514 8.57 -6.94 7.38
CA THR A 514 9.83 -7.22 6.70
C THR A 514 9.94 -8.63 6.11
N TYR A 515 9.01 -9.54 6.34
CA TYR A 515 9.12 -10.94 5.92
C TYR A 515 9.17 -11.16 4.40
N HIS A 516 8.78 -10.18 3.59
CA HIS A 516 8.82 -10.25 2.12
C HIS A 516 10.09 -9.63 1.53
N LEU A 517 10.87 -8.93 2.35
CA LEU A 517 12.10 -8.26 1.90
C LEU A 517 13.28 -9.23 1.90
N PRO A 518 14.25 -9.08 0.99
CA PRO A 518 15.44 -9.92 0.98
C PRO A 518 16.34 -9.63 2.18
N HIS A 519 16.61 -10.69 2.95
CA HIS A 519 17.50 -10.66 4.10
C HIS A 519 18.95 -10.95 3.72
N HIS A 520 19.87 -10.50 4.54
CA HIS A 520 21.26 -10.93 4.54
C HIS A 520 21.39 -12.40 5.01
N THR A 521 22.55 -13.02 4.82
CA THR A 521 22.80 -14.44 5.16
C THR A 521 22.70 -14.76 6.64
N ASP A 522 22.68 -13.76 7.52
CA ASP A 522 22.42 -13.93 8.95
C ASP A 522 20.93 -14.13 9.28
N ASN A 523 20.06 -13.98 8.30
CA ASN A 523 18.61 -14.12 8.42
C ASN A 523 17.95 -13.18 9.45
N LEU A 524 18.64 -12.11 9.82
CA LEU A 524 18.16 -11.07 10.73
C LEU A 524 18.11 -9.71 10.06
N HIS A 525 19.22 -9.28 9.47
CA HIS A 525 19.33 -8.00 8.79
C HIS A 525 18.89 -8.11 7.33
N LEU A 526 18.54 -6.98 6.74
CA LEU A 526 18.21 -6.93 5.32
C LEU A 526 19.49 -6.87 4.47
N SER A 527 19.41 -7.31 3.22
CA SER A 527 20.41 -6.99 2.22
C SER A 527 20.31 -5.53 1.78
N ALA A 528 21.31 -5.00 1.07
CA ALA A 528 21.27 -3.66 0.50
C ALA A 528 19.99 -3.43 -0.35
N VAL A 529 19.59 -4.41 -1.16
CA VAL A 529 18.34 -4.39 -1.91
C VAL A 529 17.13 -4.31 -0.98
N GLY A 530 17.15 -5.06 0.13
CA GLY A 530 16.08 -5.07 1.13
C GLY A 530 15.89 -3.71 1.80
N TYR A 531 16.98 -3.06 2.19
CA TYR A 531 16.93 -1.72 2.79
C TYR A 531 16.38 -0.67 1.82
N LYS A 532 16.89 -0.65 0.60
CA LYS A 532 16.43 0.29 -0.42
C LYS A 532 14.97 0.06 -0.78
N TRP A 533 14.52 -1.19 -0.85
CA TRP A 533 13.14 -1.57 -1.10
C TRP A 533 12.21 -1.17 0.06
N MET A 534 12.65 -1.42 1.31
CA MET A 534 11.95 -0.93 2.50
C MET A 534 11.83 0.60 2.48
N GLY A 535 12.90 1.30 2.09
CA GLY A 535 12.88 2.75 1.89
C GLY A 535 11.78 3.19 0.93
N ALA A 536 11.59 2.50 -0.20
CA ALA A 536 10.54 2.86 -1.16
C ALA A 536 9.12 2.77 -0.56
N TYR A 537 8.84 1.81 0.31
CA TYR A 537 7.57 1.76 1.06
C TYR A 537 7.38 3.01 1.93
N PHE A 538 8.43 3.41 2.66
CA PHE A 538 8.40 4.63 3.47
C PHE A 538 8.26 5.89 2.61
N GLY A 539 8.95 5.94 1.46
CA GLY A 539 8.86 7.05 0.51
C GLY A 539 7.46 7.25 -0.04
N ARG A 540 6.77 6.15 -0.39
CA ARG A 540 5.36 6.19 -0.81
C ARG A 540 4.46 6.72 0.31
N ALA A 541 4.63 6.24 1.53
CA ALA A 541 3.88 6.70 2.69
C ALA A 541 4.12 8.18 2.99
N TYR A 542 5.37 8.63 2.92
CA TYR A 542 5.73 10.04 3.07
C TYR A 542 5.03 10.92 2.02
N LYS A 543 5.05 10.51 0.75
CA LYS A 543 4.38 11.22 -0.36
C LYS A 543 2.88 11.34 -0.10
N GLN A 544 2.24 10.25 0.33
CA GLN A 544 0.81 10.25 0.66
C GLN A 544 0.47 11.26 1.77
N MET A 545 1.31 11.38 2.80
CA MET A 545 1.10 12.36 3.86
C MET A 545 1.37 13.80 3.39
N MET A 546 2.54 14.02 2.80
CA MET A 546 3.03 15.37 2.51
C MET A 546 2.31 16.04 1.34
N HIS A 547 1.97 15.25 0.31
CA HIS A 547 1.49 15.78 -0.97
C HIS A 547 0.02 15.44 -1.23
N ASP A 548 -0.45 14.28 -0.80
CA ASP A 548 -1.86 13.89 -0.97
C ASP A 548 -2.73 14.29 0.23
N GLY A 549 -2.12 14.56 1.40
CA GLY A 549 -2.84 14.92 2.63
C GLY A 549 -3.68 13.78 3.21
N ILE A 550 -3.32 12.54 2.92
CA ILE A 550 -4.01 11.33 3.38
C ILE A 550 -3.18 10.53 4.36
N LYS A 551 -3.84 9.73 5.18
CA LYS A 551 -3.16 8.72 6.00
C LYS A 551 -2.47 7.72 5.09
N PRO A 552 -1.23 7.27 5.40
CA PRO A 552 -0.55 6.24 4.62
C PRO A 552 -1.43 5.01 4.41
N ARG A 553 -1.53 4.57 3.16
CA ARG A 553 -2.32 3.38 2.82
C ARG A 553 -1.61 2.13 3.31
N ALA A 554 -2.36 1.20 3.87
CA ALA A 554 -1.89 -0.13 4.28
C ALA A 554 -3.06 -1.12 4.30
N ILE A 555 -2.78 -2.40 4.25
CA ILE A 555 -3.78 -3.42 4.56
C ILE A 555 -4.03 -3.39 6.07
N HIS A 556 -5.30 -3.28 6.46
CA HIS A 556 -5.69 -3.32 7.87
C HIS A 556 -6.69 -4.43 8.12
N PRO A 557 -6.44 -5.35 9.07
CA PRO A 557 -7.45 -6.26 9.56
C PRO A 557 -8.50 -5.47 10.36
N ILE A 558 -9.76 -5.55 9.93
CA ILE A 558 -10.86 -4.77 10.52
C ILE A 558 -11.55 -5.57 11.62
N SER A 559 -11.95 -6.80 11.30
CA SER A 559 -12.75 -7.63 12.20
C SER A 559 -12.57 -9.10 11.89
N ALA A 560 -12.84 -9.95 12.89
CA ALA A 560 -12.99 -11.37 12.72
C ALA A 560 -14.35 -11.80 13.30
N MET A 561 -15.08 -12.64 12.56
CA MET A 561 -16.34 -13.22 12.99
C MET A 561 -16.32 -14.74 12.77
N HIS A 562 -16.99 -15.50 13.63
CA HIS A 562 -17.09 -16.95 13.45
C HIS A 562 -18.51 -17.48 13.70
N ALA A 563 -18.89 -18.51 12.94
CA ALA A 563 -20.08 -19.32 13.18
C ALA A 563 -19.84 -20.77 12.71
N GLY A 564 -20.28 -21.73 13.50
CA GLY A 564 -19.99 -23.14 13.22
C GLY A 564 -18.49 -23.40 13.17
N ASN A 565 -17.98 -23.84 12.02
CA ASN A 565 -16.56 -24.07 11.78
C ASN A 565 -15.89 -23.00 10.88
N ILE A 566 -16.60 -21.91 10.56
CA ILE A 566 -16.13 -20.87 9.67
C ILE A 566 -15.68 -19.64 10.46
N VAL A 567 -14.53 -19.07 10.10
CA VAL A 567 -14.09 -17.74 10.53
C VAL A 567 -13.95 -16.85 9.30
N ARG A 568 -14.49 -15.64 9.35
CA ARG A 568 -14.30 -14.58 8.35
C ARG A 568 -13.48 -13.46 8.93
N VAL A 569 -12.36 -13.13 8.29
CA VAL A 569 -11.52 -11.98 8.65
C VAL A 569 -11.65 -10.96 7.54
N ARG A 570 -12.22 -9.82 7.85
CA ARG A 570 -12.39 -8.70 6.90
C ARG A 570 -11.23 -7.72 6.99
N PHE A 571 -10.83 -7.19 5.84
CA PHE A 571 -9.71 -6.24 5.71
C PHE A 571 -10.16 -4.96 5.00
N SER A 572 -9.49 -3.87 5.33
CA SER A 572 -9.39 -2.69 4.46
C SER A 572 -8.22 -2.92 3.50
N VAL A 573 -8.47 -2.86 2.20
CA VAL A 573 -7.51 -3.25 1.15
C VAL A 573 -7.29 -2.08 0.21
N PRO A 574 -6.07 -1.50 0.15
CA PRO A 574 -5.78 -0.34 -0.69
C PRO A 574 -6.09 -0.56 -2.16
N VAL A 575 -5.70 -1.70 -2.71
CA VAL A 575 -5.95 -2.07 -4.11
C VAL A 575 -6.47 -3.51 -4.16
N MET A 576 -7.76 -3.67 -4.31
CA MET A 576 -8.41 -4.99 -4.39
C MET A 576 -8.06 -5.73 -5.69
N PRO A 577 -8.14 -7.05 -5.68
CA PRO A 577 -8.42 -7.94 -4.56
C PRO A 577 -7.20 -8.23 -3.68
N LEU A 578 -7.43 -8.78 -2.48
CA LEU A 578 -6.40 -9.53 -1.74
C LEU A 578 -5.92 -10.72 -2.56
N VAL A 579 -4.67 -11.11 -2.35
CA VAL A 579 -4.04 -12.24 -3.05
C VAL A 579 -3.21 -13.04 -2.04
N PHE A 580 -3.32 -14.37 -2.06
CA PHE A 580 -2.35 -15.26 -1.45
C PHE A 580 -1.18 -15.48 -2.41
N ASP A 581 -0.09 -14.74 -2.22
CA ASP A 581 1.09 -14.80 -3.08
C ASP A 581 2.08 -15.85 -2.57
N THR A 582 2.08 -17.01 -3.21
CA THR A 582 3.03 -18.09 -2.94
C THR A 582 4.15 -18.17 -3.98
N ALA A 583 4.11 -17.31 -5.01
CA ALA A 583 5.12 -17.25 -6.05
C ALA A 583 6.27 -16.32 -5.68
N ASN A 584 5.96 -15.16 -5.07
CA ASN A 584 6.95 -14.15 -4.72
C ASN A 584 7.26 -14.10 -3.22
N LEU A 585 6.40 -14.66 -2.37
CA LEU A 585 6.60 -14.76 -0.94
C LEU A 585 6.91 -16.21 -0.54
N ILE A 586 7.67 -16.38 0.54
CA ILE A 586 7.93 -17.70 1.10
C ILE A 586 6.61 -18.39 1.41
N ASN A 587 6.37 -19.56 0.81
CA ASN A 587 5.14 -20.30 1.03
C ASN A 587 5.05 -20.75 2.48
N THR A 588 4.05 -20.24 3.18
CA THR A 588 3.85 -20.42 4.61
C THR A 588 2.62 -21.30 4.85
N LYS A 589 2.71 -22.21 5.81
CA LYS A 589 1.58 -23.07 6.18
C LYS A 589 0.33 -22.23 6.47
N ASP A 590 -0.81 -22.64 5.92
CA ASP A 590 -2.10 -21.96 6.06
C ASP A 590 -2.00 -20.45 5.71
N PHE A 591 -1.11 -20.11 4.75
CA PHE A 591 -0.79 -18.75 4.32
C PHE A 591 -0.36 -17.81 5.46
N GLY A 592 0.06 -18.35 6.62
CA GLY A 592 0.44 -17.61 7.81
C GLY A 592 -0.66 -17.44 8.85
N PHE A 593 -1.86 -17.96 8.61
CA PHE A 593 -2.96 -17.93 9.57
C PHE A 593 -2.88 -19.05 10.61
N VAL A 594 -3.24 -18.71 11.83
CA VAL A 594 -3.49 -19.65 12.92
C VAL A 594 -4.79 -19.24 13.60
N VAL A 595 -5.67 -20.20 13.82
CA VAL A 595 -6.88 -20.03 14.62
C VAL A 595 -6.70 -20.76 15.94
N THR A 596 -7.01 -20.07 17.04
CA THR A 596 -7.04 -20.73 18.36
C THR A 596 -8.44 -20.68 18.93
N MET A 597 -8.80 -21.73 19.69
CA MET A 597 -10.04 -21.82 20.45
C MET A 597 -9.68 -22.05 21.91
N ASN A 598 -10.04 -21.10 22.78
CA ASN A 598 -9.67 -21.09 24.19
C ASN A 598 -8.15 -21.28 24.43
N GLY A 599 -7.35 -20.63 23.57
CA GLY A 599 -5.87 -20.66 23.62
C GLY A 599 -5.21 -21.88 22.98
N VAL A 600 -5.99 -22.86 22.46
CA VAL A 600 -5.47 -24.05 21.78
C VAL A 600 -5.63 -23.91 20.27
N ALA A 601 -4.55 -24.17 19.52
CA ALA A 601 -4.58 -24.10 18.06
C ALA A 601 -5.55 -25.14 17.47
N VAL A 602 -6.34 -24.71 16.50
CA VAL A 602 -7.31 -25.53 15.76
C VAL A 602 -6.74 -25.82 14.37
N ASN A 603 -6.87 -27.05 13.90
CA ASN A 603 -6.49 -27.40 12.54
C ASN A 603 -7.39 -26.69 11.53
N ILE A 604 -6.78 -26.20 10.46
CA ILE A 604 -7.46 -25.53 9.35
C ILE A 604 -7.60 -26.54 8.21
N ASN A 605 -8.81 -26.64 7.65
CA ASN A 605 -9.11 -27.51 6.52
C ASN A 605 -8.95 -26.77 5.19
N ASN A 606 -9.34 -25.49 5.16
CA ASN A 606 -9.30 -24.69 3.94
C ASN A 606 -9.19 -23.19 4.28
N ILE A 607 -8.56 -22.42 3.38
CA ILE A 607 -8.50 -20.96 3.44
C ILE A 607 -8.66 -20.42 2.04
N TYR A 608 -9.53 -19.43 1.87
CA TYR A 608 -9.74 -18.75 0.59
C TYR A 608 -10.14 -17.29 0.78
N ILE A 609 -10.11 -16.52 -0.31
CA ILE A 609 -10.51 -15.11 -0.31
C ILE A 609 -11.92 -15.00 -0.91
N GLU A 610 -12.80 -14.32 -0.20
CA GLU A 610 -14.16 -14.01 -0.60
C GLU A 610 -14.28 -12.49 -0.83
N ASN A 611 -15.01 -12.07 -1.86
CA ASN A 611 -15.28 -10.67 -2.21
C ASN A 611 -14.02 -9.78 -2.38
N GLY A 612 -12.82 -10.38 -2.41
CA GLY A 612 -11.56 -9.68 -2.59
C GLY A 612 -11.03 -8.94 -1.35
N ASP A 613 -11.78 -8.87 -0.25
CA ASP A 613 -11.40 -8.20 1.00
C ASP A 613 -11.53 -9.07 2.25
N THR A 614 -12.05 -10.25 2.13
CA THR A 614 -12.37 -11.14 3.25
C THR A 614 -11.65 -12.47 3.11
N VAL A 615 -10.87 -12.86 4.12
CA VAL A 615 -10.28 -14.18 4.23
C VAL A 615 -11.24 -15.07 5.00
N VAL A 616 -11.64 -16.19 4.38
CA VAL A 616 -12.48 -17.23 4.99
C VAL A 616 -11.61 -18.40 5.40
N ILE A 617 -11.71 -18.83 6.65
CA ILE A 617 -10.96 -19.94 7.24
C ILE A 617 -11.94 -21.00 7.69
N GLU A 618 -11.81 -22.21 7.15
CA GLU A 618 -12.61 -23.38 7.54
C GLU A 618 -11.83 -24.22 8.55
N ALA A 619 -12.24 -24.18 9.79
CA ALA A 619 -11.63 -24.97 10.87
C ALA A 619 -12.10 -26.43 10.86
N ASN A 620 -11.28 -27.32 11.40
CA ASN A 620 -11.67 -28.71 11.63
C ASN A 620 -12.50 -28.82 12.92
N GLY A 621 -13.80 -28.66 12.79
CA GLY A 621 -14.77 -28.77 13.90
C GLY A 621 -15.36 -27.42 14.32
N THR A 622 -16.45 -27.47 15.04
CA THR A 622 -17.21 -26.29 15.49
C THR A 622 -16.42 -25.46 16.49
N LEU A 623 -16.37 -24.18 16.25
CA LEU A 623 -15.71 -23.18 17.09
C LEU A 623 -16.65 -22.71 18.20
N SER A 624 -16.12 -22.52 19.40
CA SER A 624 -16.88 -22.06 20.58
C SER A 624 -15.97 -21.41 21.62
N GLY A 625 -16.55 -20.58 22.49
CA GLY A 625 -15.79 -19.86 23.50
C GLY A 625 -14.93 -18.72 22.88
N VAL A 626 -13.71 -18.50 23.37
CA VAL A 626 -12.81 -17.46 22.88
C VAL A 626 -12.09 -17.97 21.64
N VAL A 627 -12.45 -17.44 20.49
CA VAL A 627 -11.79 -17.73 19.20
C VAL A 627 -10.91 -16.56 18.83
N MET A 628 -9.66 -16.85 18.49
CA MET A 628 -8.67 -15.84 18.11
C MET A 628 -8.03 -16.21 16.78
N VAL A 629 -7.87 -15.20 15.90
CA VAL A 629 -7.14 -15.32 14.63
C VAL A 629 -5.81 -14.62 14.78
N ARG A 630 -4.75 -15.31 14.45
CA ARG A 630 -3.37 -14.80 14.41
C ARG A 630 -2.85 -14.91 13.00
N TYR A 631 -2.10 -13.90 12.54
CA TYR A 631 -1.51 -13.90 11.21
C TYR A 631 -0.06 -13.49 11.26
N ALA A 632 0.80 -14.29 10.60
CA ALA A 632 2.25 -14.11 10.51
C ALA A 632 2.94 -13.93 11.89
N LEU A 633 2.40 -14.51 12.94
CA LEU A 633 2.93 -14.46 14.31
C LEU A 633 3.53 -15.78 14.77
N ASP A 634 3.15 -16.87 14.12
CA ASP A 634 3.57 -18.21 14.49
C ASP A 634 4.47 -18.76 13.38
N ASN A 635 5.58 -19.41 13.72
CA ASN A 635 6.52 -19.88 12.72
C ASN A 635 5.89 -20.86 11.73
N ASN A 636 6.02 -20.57 10.45
CA ASN A 636 5.44 -21.35 9.38
C ASN A 636 6.39 -21.50 8.17
N GLY A 637 7.65 -21.78 8.43
CA GLY A 637 8.62 -22.15 7.39
C GLY A 637 9.52 -21.01 6.88
N THR A 638 9.56 -19.87 7.56
CA THR A 638 10.51 -18.80 7.24
C THR A 638 11.95 -19.16 7.66
N THR A 639 12.94 -18.65 6.92
CA THR A 639 14.36 -18.72 7.29
C THR A 639 14.77 -17.59 8.26
N ILE A 640 13.92 -16.60 8.50
CA ILE A 640 14.18 -15.47 9.39
C ILE A 640 14.36 -15.98 10.82
N VAL A 641 15.33 -15.41 11.57
CA VAL A 641 15.67 -15.85 12.93
C VAL A 641 14.46 -15.71 13.87
N PHE A 642 14.00 -16.84 14.43
CA PHE A 642 12.73 -16.91 15.20
C PHE A 642 11.59 -16.15 14.51
N GLY A 643 11.59 -16.20 13.18
CA GLY A 643 10.70 -15.39 12.37
C GLY A 643 9.33 -16.01 12.17
N ALA A 644 8.46 -15.18 11.66
CA ALA A 644 7.18 -15.58 11.13
C ALA A 644 6.86 -14.81 9.86
N SER A 645 6.06 -15.41 8.97
CA SER A 645 5.68 -14.82 7.69
C SER A 645 4.25 -15.16 7.32
N GLY A 646 3.75 -14.54 6.27
CA GLY A 646 2.48 -14.85 5.65
C GLY A 646 2.50 -14.58 4.16
N ASN A 647 1.41 -14.92 3.47
CA ASN A 647 1.31 -14.82 2.01
C ASN A 647 0.28 -13.80 1.52
N LEU A 648 -0.33 -13.01 2.43
CA LEU A 648 -1.41 -12.10 2.08
C LEU A 648 -0.88 -10.72 1.66
N ARG A 649 -1.25 -10.31 0.45
CA ARG A 649 -0.99 -8.98 -0.11
C ARG A 649 -2.20 -8.46 -0.89
N ASP A 650 -2.14 -7.20 -1.26
CA ASP A 650 -3.10 -6.61 -2.21
C ASP A 650 -2.65 -6.77 -3.68
N SER A 651 -3.38 -6.13 -4.58
CA SER A 651 -3.12 -6.15 -6.02
C SER A 651 -2.52 -4.83 -6.56
N CYS A 652 -1.86 -4.04 -5.70
CA CYS A 652 -1.22 -2.79 -6.10
C CYS A 652 -0.18 -3.03 -7.22
N PRO A 653 -0.27 -2.34 -8.37
CA PRO A 653 0.65 -2.54 -9.50
C PRO A 653 1.97 -1.77 -9.34
N ASP A 654 2.11 -0.94 -8.31
CA ASP A 654 3.28 -0.09 -8.14
C ASP A 654 4.57 -0.91 -8.07
N SER A 655 5.64 -0.32 -8.54
CA SER A 655 6.97 -0.91 -8.50
C SER A 655 8.05 0.16 -8.34
N VAL A 656 9.22 -0.28 -7.89
CA VAL A 656 10.43 0.53 -7.82
C VAL A 656 11.58 -0.21 -8.50
N ILE A 657 12.43 0.49 -9.22
CA ILE A 657 13.62 -0.12 -9.83
C ILE A 657 14.76 -0.06 -8.83
N ILE A 658 15.30 -1.22 -8.48
CA ILE A 658 16.46 -1.37 -7.60
C ILE A 658 17.46 -2.28 -8.30
N ASP A 659 18.67 -1.77 -8.47
CA ASP A 659 19.75 -2.50 -9.17
C ASP A 659 19.30 -3.03 -10.55
N GLY A 660 18.62 -2.18 -11.33
CA GLY A 660 18.10 -2.50 -12.66
C GLY A 660 16.90 -3.45 -12.69
N ILE A 661 16.41 -3.93 -11.54
CA ILE A 661 15.31 -4.89 -11.45
C ILE A 661 14.07 -4.20 -10.86
N ALA A 662 12.92 -4.34 -11.53
CA ALA A 662 11.66 -3.88 -11.00
C ALA A 662 11.22 -4.72 -9.79
N ARG A 663 10.97 -4.07 -8.66
CA ARG A 663 10.48 -4.66 -7.41
C ARG A 663 9.08 -4.18 -7.14
N THR A 664 8.15 -5.08 -6.94
CA THR A 664 6.74 -4.76 -6.67
C THR A 664 6.58 -4.06 -5.32
N LEU A 665 5.65 -3.12 -5.24
CA LEU A 665 5.29 -2.41 -4.01
C LEU A 665 3.85 -2.74 -3.60
N HIS A 666 3.47 -4.01 -3.66
CA HIS A 666 2.20 -4.46 -3.09
C HIS A 666 2.11 -4.05 -1.62
N TYR A 667 0.93 -3.69 -1.14
CA TYR A 667 0.72 -3.57 0.29
C TYR A 667 0.67 -4.98 0.88
N ILE A 668 1.56 -5.22 1.84
CA ILE A 668 1.71 -6.53 2.50
C ILE A 668 0.96 -6.51 3.82
N SER A 669 0.23 -7.58 4.12
CA SER A 669 -0.53 -7.67 5.37
C SER A 669 0.40 -7.62 6.59
N PRO A 670 0.11 -6.79 7.60
CA PRO A 670 0.90 -6.74 8.82
C PRO A 670 0.76 -8.03 9.65
N HIS A 671 1.67 -8.22 10.59
CA HIS A 671 1.49 -9.18 11.69
C HIS A 671 0.32 -8.73 12.56
N PHE A 672 -0.67 -9.56 12.80
CA PHE A 672 -1.83 -9.17 13.61
C PHE A 672 -2.44 -10.31 14.41
N GLU A 673 -3.23 -9.91 15.40
CA GLU A 673 -4.08 -10.78 16.21
C GLU A 673 -5.45 -10.14 16.39
N LEU A 674 -6.52 -10.90 16.18
CA LEU A 674 -7.90 -10.47 16.36
C LEU A 674 -8.69 -11.49 17.14
N THR A 675 -9.44 -11.04 18.15
CA THR A 675 -10.49 -11.84 18.75
C THR A 675 -11.69 -11.90 17.82
N SER A 676 -12.15 -13.10 17.53
CA SER A 676 -13.30 -13.31 16.67
C SER A 676 -14.61 -13.24 17.47
N VAL A 677 -15.58 -12.50 16.96
CA VAL A 677 -16.91 -12.39 17.55
C VAL A 677 -17.80 -13.51 17.03
N SER A 678 -18.52 -14.19 17.93
CA SER A 678 -19.53 -15.17 17.52
C SER A 678 -20.71 -14.46 16.87
N GLY A 679 -21.15 -14.91 15.71
CA GLY A 679 -22.24 -14.31 14.96
C GLY A 679 -22.96 -15.29 14.05
N VAL A 680 -24.02 -14.83 13.41
CA VAL A 680 -24.58 -15.49 12.23
C VAL A 680 -23.77 -15.00 11.05
N ILE A 681 -23.15 -15.93 10.32
CA ILE A 681 -22.29 -15.62 9.16
C ILE A 681 -23.09 -15.84 7.90
#